data_399cbe38bb3e8ca2efa9df8147e2f720
#
_entry.id   399cbe38bb3e8ca2efa9df8147e2f720
#
_cell.length_a   1.000
_cell.length_b   1.000
_cell.length_c   1.000
_cell.angle_alpha   90.00
_cell.angle_beta   90.00
_cell.angle_gamma   90.00
#
_symmetry.space_group_name_H-M   'P 1'
#
loop_
_entity.id
_entity.type
_entity.pdbx_description
1 polymer ?
#
loop_
_entity_poly.entity_id
_entity_poly.type
_entity_poly.pdbx_seq_one_letter_code
_entity_poly.pdbx_strand_id
1 'polypeptide(L)'
;MDDNFSPRVKDVIAYSKEEALRLGHSFIGTEHLMLGILRDGGGKAIAILNAIEVNLEELRRKVEILNPASLEHPQAHNEKRNLHLTRQAERALKTTFLEAKLFQSELINTVHLLLCILRNENDPTTKLLAQLNVDYDTVKEQFKLMIANDADSYEDLPSASSFPEEKESEGEGKENPFIPTSESKTTKKTKTPVLDNFGRDVTALAEQDKLDPVVGREKEIERVSQILSRRKKNNPLLIGEPGVGKSAIAEGLALRIVQKRVSRVLYNKRVVTLDLASLVAGTKYRGQFEERMKAVMNELEKNDDIILFIDEIHTIVGAGGATGSLDASNMFKPALARGEIQCIGATTLDEYRQHIEKDGALERRFQKVLVEQTNPEETLEILVNIKERYENHHNVNYTDDALKACVDLTHRYMSDRFLPDKAIDALDEAGSRVHINNMSVPQEIIDLEQELDKVRDLKNTVVKKQKYEEAAKLRDDEKRVERALIEAQERWQENAKLNRVTVGENDIADVVSMMTNIPVNKIVKSEKNKLAKLTESIGKKLIGQTEAVEKVVKAIQRNRAGLKAPDKPIGSFIFLGQTGVGKTQLAKILASEIFDSEENLIRIDMSEYMEKFAISRLIGAPPGYVGYEEGGQLSEKVRRRPYSVILLDEVEKAHPDIFNMLLQVLDDGFLTDSLGRKINFQNTIIIMTSNVGARQVKDFGRGLGFETASQKAQSADIEKGVIEKELKKTFSPEFLNRIDDIVIFNSLDQKDIRNIVDIELKGLVARIEKLGYQISVTNSAKEFIAEKGFDSKYGARPLNRAIQKYVEDLVAEHVVTSSINDGDTLIIDTGEEEGKLELKVDQKIETSSKE
;
A
#
# COMPACT_ATOMS: atom_id res chain seq x y z
N MET A 1 -13.47 -20.48 6.78
CA MET A 1 -12.76 -20.85 8.03
C MET A 1 -13.51 -21.91 8.86
N ASP A 2 -14.80 -22.13 8.60
CA ASP A 2 -15.63 -23.02 9.43
C ASP A 2 -15.53 -24.51 9.09
N ASP A 3 -14.94 -24.87 7.95
CA ASP A 3 -14.92 -26.26 7.46
C ASP A 3 -13.91 -27.18 8.16
N ASN A 4 -12.92 -26.63 8.84
CA ASN A 4 -11.87 -27.39 9.52
C ASN A 4 -12.15 -27.63 11.01
N PHE A 5 -13.26 -27.10 11.57
CA PHE A 5 -13.64 -27.33 12.94
C PHE A 5 -14.37 -28.66 13.10
N SER A 6 -14.00 -29.45 14.10
CA SER A 6 -14.79 -30.63 14.47
C SER A 6 -16.20 -30.21 14.90
N PRO A 7 -17.23 -31.09 14.74
CA PRO A 7 -18.59 -30.78 15.15
C PRO A 7 -18.68 -30.28 16.61
N ARG A 8 -17.89 -30.88 17.49
CA ARG A 8 -17.85 -30.48 18.92
C ARG A 8 -17.27 -29.06 19.14
N VAL A 9 -16.29 -28.62 18.34
CA VAL A 9 -15.77 -27.24 18.45
C VAL A 9 -16.83 -26.24 18.02
N LYS A 10 -17.62 -26.57 17.00
CA LYS A 10 -18.76 -25.74 16.58
C LYS A 10 -19.81 -25.63 17.70
N ASP A 11 -20.09 -26.75 18.40
CA ASP A 11 -20.99 -26.76 19.55
C ASP A 11 -20.43 -25.93 20.72
N VAL A 12 -19.14 -26.04 21.02
CA VAL A 12 -18.45 -25.22 22.05
C VAL A 12 -18.57 -23.72 21.73
N ILE A 13 -18.42 -23.30 20.47
CA ILE A 13 -18.58 -21.90 20.08
C ILE A 13 -20.03 -21.45 20.27
N ALA A 14 -21.01 -22.30 19.95
CA ALA A 14 -22.42 -22.03 20.21
C ALA A 14 -22.72 -21.90 21.71
N TYR A 15 -22.21 -22.82 22.52
CA TYR A 15 -22.36 -22.78 24.00
C TYR A 15 -21.66 -21.54 24.59
N SER A 16 -20.52 -21.14 24.07
CA SER A 16 -19.82 -19.90 24.49
C SER A 16 -20.69 -18.65 24.29
N LYS A 17 -21.45 -18.61 23.18
CA LYS A 17 -22.41 -17.55 22.92
C LYS A 17 -23.59 -17.57 23.90
N GLU A 18 -24.10 -18.74 24.21
CA GLU A 18 -25.20 -18.92 25.18
C GLU A 18 -24.74 -18.56 26.60
N GLU A 19 -23.52 -18.93 27.01
CA GLU A 19 -22.96 -18.58 28.30
C GLU A 19 -22.70 -17.06 28.43
N ALA A 20 -22.24 -16.39 27.36
CA ALA A 20 -22.11 -14.94 27.35
C ALA A 20 -23.46 -14.24 27.52
N LEU A 21 -24.51 -14.75 26.87
CA LEU A 21 -25.88 -14.25 27.06
C LEU A 21 -26.41 -14.51 28.46
N ARG A 22 -26.14 -15.71 29.04
CA ARG A 22 -26.54 -16.09 30.42
C ARG A 22 -25.93 -15.16 31.46
N LEU A 23 -24.68 -14.76 31.25
CA LEU A 23 -23.96 -13.83 32.14
C LEU A 23 -24.27 -12.34 31.80
N GLY A 24 -25.11 -12.04 30.82
CA GLY A 24 -25.54 -10.68 30.49
C GLY A 24 -24.44 -9.87 29.77
N HIS A 25 -23.44 -10.51 29.14
CA HIS A 25 -22.35 -9.83 28.44
C HIS A 25 -22.71 -9.54 27.00
N SER A 26 -22.20 -8.44 26.48
CA SER A 26 -22.39 -8.01 25.08
C SER A 26 -21.28 -8.50 24.12
N PHE A 27 -20.33 -9.29 24.62
CA PHE A 27 -19.17 -9.82 23.88
C PHE A 27 -18.87 -11.26 24.31
N ILE A 28 -18.13 -11.98 23.47
CA ILE A 28 -17.62 -13.33 23.76
C ILE A 28 -16.12 -13.24 24.00
N GLY A 29 -15.67 -13.46 25.22
CA GLY A 29 -14.27 -13.52 25.64
C GLY A 29 -13.73 -14.94 25.73
N THR A 30 -12.46 -15.10 26.12
CA THR A 30 -11.79 -16.38 26.35
C THR A 30 -12.42 -17.16 27.51
N GLU A 31 -12.93 -16.47 28.53
CA GLU A 31 -13.72 -17.02 29.62
C GLU A 31 -14.99 -17.74 29.14
N HIS A 32 -15.67 -17.15 28.15
CA HIS A 32 -16.86 -17.78 27.57
C HIS A 32 -16.51 -18.98 26.70
N LEU A 33 -15.37 -18.95 26.00
CA LEU A 33 -14.86 -20.12 25.28
C LEU A 33 -14.54 -21.25 26.25
N MET A 34 -13.93 -20.93 27.39
CA MET A 34 -13.65 -21.92 28.45
C MET A 34 -14.94 -22.48 29.06
N LEU A 35 -15.93 -21.65 29.36
CA LEU A 35 -17.24 -22.10 29.85
C LEU A 35 -17.96 -22.98 28.81
N GLY A 36 -17.81 -22.66 27.50
CA GLY A 36 -18.33 -23.50 26.44
C GLY A 36 -17.69 -24.88 26.39
N ILE A 37 -16.37 -25.00 26.60
CA ILE A 37 -15.67 -26.27 26.70
C ILE A 37 -16.17 -27.06 27.92
N LEU A 38 -16.32 -26.42 29.07
CA LEU A 38 -16.83 -27.05 30.28
C LEU A 38 -18.27 -27.52 30.17
N ARG A 39 -19.10 -26.78 29.42
CA ARG A 39 -20.51 -27.12 29.18
C ARG A 39 -20.70 -28.29 28.21
N ASP A 40 -19.82 -28.42 27.21
CA ASP A 40 -19.78 -29.58 26.31
C ASP A 40 -19.58 -30.88 27.14
N GLY A 41 -18.89 -30.80 28.25
CA GLY A 41 -18.71 -31.90 29.21
C GLY A 41 -18.03 -33.15 28.64
N GLY A 42 -17.63 -33.10 27.37
CA GLY A 42 -17.00 -34.20 26.65
C GLY A 42 -15.79 -33.76 25.82
N GLY A 43 -15.24 -34.68 25.05
CA GLY A 43 -14.11 -34.40 24.18
C GLY A 43 -12.75 -34.44 24.84
N LYS A 44 -11.70 -34.33 24.02
CA LYS A 44 -10.31 -34.54 24.44
C LYS A 44 -9.84 -33.48 25.45
N ALA A 45 -10.37 -32.25 25.40
CA ALA A 45 -10.02 -31.18 26.34
C ALA A 45 -10.48 -31.51 27.76
N ILE A 46 -11.70 -31.99 27.94
CA ILE A 46 -12.25 -32.41 29.23
C ILE A 46 -11.54 -33.63 29.75
N ALA A 47 -11.23 -34.60 28.90
CA ALA A 47 -10.46 -35.80 29.27
C ALA A 47 -9.07 -35.43 29.82
N ILE A 48 -8.40 -34.45 29.24
CA ILE A 48 -7.09 -33.96 29.71
C ILE A 48 -7.25 -33.24 31.06
N LEU A 49 -8.24 -32.38 31.21
CA LEU A 49 -8.49 -31.67 32.48
C LEU A 49 -8.80 -32.64 33.62
N ASN A 50 -9.53 -33.73 33.35
CA ASN A 50 -9.76 -34.80 34.29
C ASN A 50 -8.48 -35.62 34.60
N ALA A 51 -7.62 -35.87 33.61
CA ALA A 51 -6.34 -36.56 33.76
C ALA A 51 -5.34 -35.76 34.62
N ILE A 52 -5.47 -34.40 34.63
CA ILE A 52 -4.69 -33.49 35.49
C ILE A 52 -5.36 -33.31 36.87
N GLU A 53 -6.45 -34.05 37.18
CA GLU A 53 -7.21 -34.03 38.42
C GLU A 53 -7.82 -32.65 38.73
N VAL A 54 -8.20 -31.87 37.70
CA VAL A 54 -8.85 -30.56 37.85
C VAL A 54 -10.33 -30.75 38.20
N ASN A 55 -10.79 -30.12 39.27
CA ASN A 55 -12.21 -30.09 39.62
C ASN A 55 -12.96 -29.15 38.68
N LEU A 56 -13.71 -29.72 37.73
CA LEU A 56 -14.41 -28.97 36.65
C LEU A 56 -15.48 -28.02 37.22
N GLU A 57 -16.16 -28.37 38.33
CA GLU A 57 -17.16 -27.51 38.92
C GLU A 57 -16.53 -26.30 39.63
N GLU A 58 -15.42 -26.51 40.29
CA GLU A 58 -14.65 -25.44 40.93
C GLU A 58 -14.07 -24.50 39.84
N LEU A 59 -13.52 -25.06 38.78
CA LEU A 59 -13.02 -24.29 37.62
C LEU A 59 -14.14 -23.44 37.04
N ARG A 60 -15.31 -24.01 36.79
CA ARG A 60 -16.47 -23.29 36.28
C ARG A 60 -16.85 -22.10 37.14
N ARG A 61 -16.98 -22.30 38.49
CA ARG A 61 -17.29 -21.22 39.42
C ARG A 61 -16.23 -20.12 39.41
N LYS A 62 -14.95 -20.47 39.34
CA LYS A 62 -13.85 -19.51 39.32
C LYS A 62 -13.84 -18.71 38.00
N VAL A 63 -14.14 -19.33 36.84
CA VAL A 63 -14.23 -18.65 35.54
C VAL A 63 -15.42 -17.69 35.52
N GLU A 64 -16.59 -18.09 36.11
CA GLU A 64 -17.77 -17.22 36.23
C GLU A 64 -17.51 -15.96 37.10
N ILE A 65 -16.64 -16.06 38.10
CA ILE A 65 -16.26 -14.94 39.01
C ILE A 65 -15.29 -13.96 38.31
N LEU A 66 -14.53 -14.38 37.28
CA LEU A 66 -13.60 -13.50 36.57
C LEU A 66 -14.29 -12.30 35.94
N ASN A 67 -15.52 -12.50 35.45
CA ASN A 67 -16.38 -11.45 34.91
C ASN A 67 -17.78 -11.64 35.51
N PRO A 68 -18.09 -10.98 36.65
CA PRO A 68 -19.40 -11.10 37.25
C PRO A 68 -20.50 -10.52 36.37
N ALA A 69 -21.69 -11.16 36.43
CA ALA A 69 -22.84 -10.76 35.64
C ALA A 69 -23.10 -9.24 35.73
N SER A 70 -23.25 -8.57 34.64
CA SER A 70 -23.57 -7.13 34.59
C SER A 70 -24.98 -6.88 35.11
N LEU A 71 -25.11 -6.19 36.23
CA LEU A 71 -26.39 -5.86 36.87
C LEU A 71 -27.20 -4.76 36.16
N GLU A 72 -26.78 -4.28 35.02
CA GLU A 72 -27.46 -3.23 34.26
C GLU A 72 -28.34 -3.83 33.17
N HIS A 73 -29.64 -3.78 33.40
CA HIS A 73 -30.81 -4.05 32.55
C HIS A 73 -31.43 -5.45 32.51
N PRO A 74 -32.52 -5.67 33.32
CA PRO A 74 -33.36 -6.86 33.19
C PRO A 74 -34.45 -6.80 32.11
N GLN A 75 -34.32 -5.96 31.09
CA GLN A 75 -35.33 -5.83 30.02
C GLN A 75 -34.71 -5.87 28.65
N ALA A 76 -34.40 -7.07 28.12
CA ALA A 76 -34.29 -7.35 26.68
C ALA A 76 -34.23 -8.86 26.41
N HIS A 77 -35.22 -9.61 26.81
CA HIS A 77 -35.54 -10.89 26.19
C HIS A 77 -36.28 -10.58 24.89
N ASN A 78 -35.57 -10.65 23.75
CA ASN A 78 -36.07 -10.87 22.39
C ASN A 78 -35.40 -9.97 21.33
N GLU A 79 -34.08 -9.92 21.30
CA GLU A 79 -33.42 -9.55 20.01
C GLU A 79 -32.21 -10.44 19.81
N LYS A 80 -32.09 -11.06 18.62
CA LYS A 80 -30.88 -11.76 18.13
C LYS A 80 -29.72 -10.77 18.05
N ARG A 81 -29.05 -10.45 19.17
CA ARG A 81 -27.84 -9.63 19.17
C ARG A 81 -26.72 -10.45 18.61
N ASN A 82 -26.10 -9.97 17.54
CA ASN A 82 -24.82 -10.46 17.08
C ASN A 82 -23.76 -10.06 18.14
N LEU A 83 -23.37 -11.02 18.99
CA LEU A 83 -22.32 -10.83 19.97
C LEU A 83 -20.97 -10.79 19.24
N HIS A 84 -20.17 -9.77 19.51
CA HIS A 84 -18.84 -9.66 18.96
C HIS A 84 -17.82 -10.42 19.78
N LEU A 85 -16.84 -11.05 19.12
CA LEU A 85 -15.70 -11.66 19.81
C LEU A 85 -14.75 -10.57 20.33
N THR A 86 -14.19 -10.78 21.53
CA THR A 86 -13.07 -9.97 21.98
C THR A 86 -11.84 -10.27 21.12
N ARG A 87 -10.90 -9.32 21.02
CA ARG A 87 -9.65 -9.51 20.27
C ARG A 87 -8.88 -10.75 20.72
N GLN A 88 -8.94 -11.10 22.01
CA GLN A 88 -8.29 -12.27 22.58
C GLN A 88 -8.98 -13.57 22.16
N ALA A 89 -10.30 -13.64 22.23
CA ALA A 89 -11.10 -14.78 21.78
C ALA A 89 -10.98 -15.00 20.25
N GLU A 90 -11.01 -13.92 19.48
CA GLU A 90 -10.80 -13.98 18.02
C GLU A 90 -9.41 -14.50 17.66
N ARG A 91 -8.39 -14.04 18.38
CA ARG A 91 -7.02 -14.52 18.20
C ARG A 91 -6.89 -15.99 18.59
N ALA A 92 -7.47 -16.43 19.70
CA ALA A 92 -7.49 -17.82 20.10
C ALA A 92 -8.12 -18.70 19.03
N LEU A 93 -9.28 -18.34 18.50
CA LEU A 93 -9.94 -19.08 17.39
C LEU A 93 -9.13 -19.11 16.09
N LYS A 94 -8.51 -18.00 15.70
CA LYS A 94 -7.66 -17.96 14.49
C LYS A 94 -6.40 -18.81 14.62
N THR A 95 -5.84 -18.94 15.83
CA THR A 95 -4.61 -19.71 16.05
C THR A 95 -4.86 -21.21 16.22
N THR A 96 -6.10 -21.67 16.42
CA THR A 96 -6.42 -23.11 16.56
C THR A 96 -5.99 -23.96 15.38
N PHE A 97 -6.02 -23.39 14.17
CA PHE A 97 -5.53 -24.07 12.97
C PHE A 97 -4.03 -24.36 13.03
N LEU A 98 -3.25 -23.44 13.60
CA LEU A 98 -1.82 -23.63 13.77
C LEU A 98 -1.51 -24.74 14.81
N GLU A 99 -2.28 -24.78 15.91
CA GLU A 99 -2.13 -25.83 16.90
C GLU A 99 -2.55 -27.19 16.35
N ALA A 100 -3.65 -27.30 15.60
CA ALA A 100 -4.05 -28.54 14.94
C ALA A 100 -2.99 -29.04 13.97
N LYS A 101 -2.33 -28.15 13.23
CA LYS A 101 -1.25 -28.48 12.29
C LYS A 101 0.02 -28.96 13.02
N LEU A 102 0.33 -28.41 14.19
CA LEU A 102 1.45 -28.86 15.03
C LEU A 102 1.29 -30.32 15.50
N PHE A 103 0.05 -30.75 15.71
CA PHE A 103 -0.26 -32.13 16.09
C PHE A 103 -0.69 -33.03 14.92
N GLN A 104 -0.51 -32.59 13.68
CA GLN A 104 -0.87 -33.29 12.44
C GLN A 104 -2.34 -33.77 12.43
N SER A 105 -3.22 -33.04 13.08
CA SER A 105 -4.65 -33.35 13.16
C SER A 105 -5.37 -32.77 11.94
N GLU A 106 -6.15 -33.59 11.22
CA GLU A 106 -6.96 -33.17 10.08
C GLU A 106 -8.10 -32.22 10.49
N LEU A 107 -8.63 -32.40 11.70
CA LEU A 107 -9.71 -31.57 12.26
C LEU A 107 -9.27 -30.85 13.53
N ILE A 108 -9.75 -29.62 13.69
CA ILE A 108 -9.53 -28.83 14.90
C ILE A 108 -10.41 -29.37 16.02
N ASN A 109 -9.80 -29.92 17.07
CA ASN A 109 -10.45 -30.50 18.26
C ASN A 109 -10.52 -29.48 19.41
N THR A 110 -11.31 -29.79 20.44
CA THR A 110 -11.47 -28.96 21.65
C THR A 110 -10.15 -28.74 22.41
N VAL A 111 -9.18 -29.67 22.32
CA VAL A 111 -7.84 -29.51 22.91
C VAL A 111 -7.06 -28.40 22.23
N HIS A 112 -7.14 -28.29 20.91
CA HIS A 112 -6.44 -27.23 20.18
C HIS A 112 -6.97 -25.85 20.57
N LEU A 113 -8.29 -25.75 20.88
CA LEU A 113 -8.90 -24.52 21.40
C LEU A 113 -8.39 -24.21 22.82
N LEU A 114 -8.33 -25.21 23.69
CA LEU A 114 -7.79 -25.07 25.04
C LEU A 114 -6.31 -24.62 25.02
N LEU A 115 -5.48 -25.24 24.21
CA LEU A 115 -4.08 -24.85 24.03
C LEU A 115 -3.93 -23.40 23.54
N CYS A 116 -4.82 -22.95 22.62
CA CYS A 116 -4.80 -21.56 22.14
C CYS A 116 -5.22 -20.55 23.21
N ILE A 117 -6.14 -20.90 24.11
CA ILE A 117 -6.48 -20.08 25.27
C ILE A 117 -5.27 -19.98 26.20
N LEU A 118 -4.62 -21.10 26.54
CA LEU A 118 -3.47 -21.15 27.43
C LEU A 118 -2.21 -20.45 26.90
N ARG A 119 -2.11 -20.26 25.59
CA ARG A 119 -0.94 -19.62 24.94
C ARG A 119 -0.78 -18.14 25.27
N ASN A 120 -1.84 -17.48 25.74
CA ASN A 120 -1.80 -16.06 26.09
C ASN A 120 -1.63 -15.87 27.60
N GLU A 121 -0.40 -15.78 28.08
CA GLU A 121 -0.05 -15.64 29.51
C GLU A 121 -0.67 -14.40 30.18
N ASN A 122 -1.01 -13.36 29.41
CA ASN A 122 -1.62 -12.14 29.94
C ASN A 122 -3.15 -12.22 30.09
N ASP A 123 -3.78 -13.28 29.61
CA ASP A 123 -5.21 -13.48 29.67
C ASP A 123 -5.65 -13.85 31.08
N PRO A 124 -6.72 -13.23 31.62
CA PRO A 124 -7.25 -13.56 32.94
C PRO A 124 -7.64 -15.03 33.10
N THR A 125 -8.21 -15.63 32.06
CA THR A 125 -8.60 -17.06 32.04
C THR A 125 -7.37 -17.96 32.12
N THR A 126 -6.31 -17.62 31.39
CA THR A 126 -5.03 -18.35 31.45
C THR A 126 -4.36 -18.26 32.82
N LYS A 127 -4.36 -17.07 33.43
CA LYS A 127 -3.83 -16.88 34.80
C LYS A 127 -4.59 -17.68 35.83
N LEU A 128 -5.90 -17.80 35.69
CA LEU A 128 -6.72 -18.63 36.58
C LEU A 128 -6.43 -20.11 36.37
N LEU A 129 -6.27 -20.58 35.14
CA LEU A 129 -5.90 -21.96 34.82
C LEU A 129 -4.52 -22.31 35.36
N ALA A 130 -3.57 -21.41 35.27
CA ALA A 130 -2.22 -21.58 35.83
C ALA A 130 -2.22 -21.71 37.37
N GLN A 131 -3.14 -21.04 38.09
CA GLN A 131 -3.33 -21.21 39.52
C GLN A 131 -3.83 -22.61 39.89
N LEU A 132 -4.43 -23.32 38.93
CA LEU A 132 -4.91 -24.70 39.10
C LEU A 132 -3.93 -25.72 38.49
N ASN A 133 -2.68 -25.32 38.28
CA ASN A 133 -1.62 -26.11 37.64
C ASN A 133 -1.95 -26.60 36.22
N VAL A 134 -2.82 -25.88 35.52
CA VAL A 134 -3.16 -26.10 34.12
C VAL A 134 -2.43 -25.06 33.30
N ASP A 135 -1.27 -25.39 32.77
CA ASP A 135 -0.49 -24.59 31.88
C ASP A 135 -0.43 -25.22 30.47
N TYR A 136 0.10 -24.45 29.52
CA TYR A 136 0.20 -24.86 28.11
C TYR A 136 1.04 -26.15 27.94
N ASP A 137 2.18 -26.24 28.62
CA ASP A 137 3.10 -27.35 28.48
C ASP A 137 2.53 -28.64 29.12
N THR A 138 1.89 -28.55 30.28
CA THR A 138 1.22 -29.68 30.93
C THR A 138 0.08 -30.26 30.07
N VAL A 139 -0.79 -29.40 29.50
CA VAL A 139 -1.87 -29.85 28.64
C VAL A 139 -1.31 -30.46 27.34
N LYS A 140 -0.24 -29.89 26.80
CA LYS A 140 0.44 -30.39 25.61
C LYS A 140 1.09 -31.75 25.80
N GLU A 141 1.73 -31.99 26.95
CA GLU A 141 2.32 -33.28 27.30
C GLU A 141 1.25 -34.35 27.48
N GLN A 142 0.19 -34.05 28.22
CA GLN A 142 -0.94 -34.95 28.38
C GLN A 142 -1.62 -35.30 27.05
N PHE A 143 -1.75 -34.32 26.19
CA PHE A 143 -2.30 -34.56 24.83
C PHE A 143 -1.41 -35.48 23.99
N LYS A 144 -0.08 -35.33 24.06
CA LYS A 144 0.86 -36.25 23.40
C LYS A 144 0.76 -37.66 23.93
N LEU A 145 0.67 -37.83 25.27
CA LEU A 145 0.49 -39.15 25.89
C LEU A 145 -0.83 -39.78 25.46
N MET A 146 -1.89 -38.98 25.34
CA MET A 146 -3.20 -39.47 24.90
C MET A 146 -3.21 -39.93 23.45
N ILE A 147 -2.48 -39.23 22.56
CA ILE A 147 -2.29 -39.63 21.17
C ILE A 147 -1.44 -40.90 21.09
N ALA A 148 -0.41 -41.03 21.89
CA ALA A 148 0.43 -42.21 21.95
C ALA A 148 -0.36 -43.46 22.45
N ASN A 149 -1.21 -43.32 23.46
CA ASN A 149 -2.08 -44.38 23.93
C ASN A 149 -3.23 -44.76 22.99
N ASP A 150 -3.75 -43.79 22.20
CA ASP A 150 -4.69 -44.08 21.11
C ASP A 150 -4.01 -44.82 19.92
N ALA A 151 -2.67 -44.67 19.78
CA ALA A 151 -1.87 -45.36 18.75
C ALA A 151 -1.52 -46.82 19.07
N ASP A 152 -1.55 -47.24 20.36
CA ASP A 152 -1.34 -48.61 20.75
C ASP A 152 -2.51 -49.55 20.41
N SER A 153 -3.61 -49.03 19.86
CA SER A 153 -4.70 -49.81 19.28
C SER A 153 -4.57 -50.05 17.76
N TYR A 154 -3.53 -49.51 17.11
CA TYR A 154 -3.15 -49.79 15.72
C TYR A 154 -1.64 -50.00 15.68
N GLU A 155 -1.24 -51.22 15.56
CA GLU A 155 0.15 -51.65 15.35
C GLU A 155 0.75 -51.01 14.11
N ASP A 156 2.06 -50.68 14.24
CA ASP A 156 3.04 -50.29 13.21
C ASP A 156 3.14 -48.84 12.78
N LEU A 157 3.94 -48.06 13.57
CA LEU A 157 4.90 -47.10 12.99
C LEU A 157 5.99 -46.74 14.03
N PRO A 158 7.29 -46.76 13.65
CA PRO A 158 8.42 -46.81 14.57
C PRO A 158 8.74 -45.44 15.20
N SER A 159 8.97 -45.50 16.51
CA SER A 159 9.49 -44.40 17.32
C SER A 159 10.91 -44.01 16.92
N ALA A 160 11.11 -42.68 16.76
CA ALA A 160 12.43 -42.11 16.60
C ALA A 160 13.16 -41.99 17.93
N SER A 161 13.95 -42.93 18.31
CA SER A 161 15.12 -42.74 19.18
C SER A 161 16.04 -43.97 19.08
N SER A 162 17.30 -43.72 18.84
CA SER A 162 18.48 -44.57 18.93
C SER A 162 19.11 -44.94 17.61
N PHE A 163 20.31 -44.44 17.43
CA PHE A 163 21.30 -44.85 16.44
C PHE A 163 21.74 -46.32 16.72
N PRO A 164 21.99 -47.11 15.69
CA PRO A 164 22.86 -48.23 15.84
C PRO A 164 24.15 -48.03 15.04
N GLU A 165 25.24 -48.40 15.72
CA GLU A 165 26.56 -48.69 15.14
C GLU A 165 26.49 -49.82 14.12
N GLU A 166 27.38 -49.73 13.17
CA GLU A 166 27.64 -50.69 12.12
C GLU A 166 28.00 -52.09 12.66
N LYS A 167 27.42 -53.12 12.04
CA LYS A 167 28.12 -54.41 11.81
C LYS A 167 27.59 -55.07 10.55
N GLU A 168 28.52 -55.31 9.67
CA GLU A 168 28.43 -56.19 8.47
C GLU A 168 27.99 -57.60 8.83
N SER A 169 27.14 -58.20 8.01
CA SER A 169 27.31 -59.64 7.58
C SER A 169 26.32 -60.01 6.47
N GLU A 170 26.88 -60.73 5.53
CA GLU A 170 26.35 -61.34 4.32
C GLU A 170 25.23 -62.37 4.56
N GLY A 171 24.38 -62.58 3.53
CA GLY A 171 23.62 -63.83 3.42
C GLY A 171 22.34 -63.82 2.59
N GLU A 172 22.51 -64.20 1.38
CA GLU A 172 21.67 -64.94 0.39
C GLU A 172 20.15 -65.16 0.61
N GLY A 173 19.41 -64.72 -0.40
CA GLY A 173 18.45 -65.41 -1.28
C GLY A 173 17.18 -66.01 -0.76
N LYS A 174 16.05 -65.61 -1.36
CA LYS A 174 15.13 -66.47 -2.13
C LYS A 174 13.87 -65.70 -2.58
N GLU A 175 13.50 -66.06 -3.82
CA GLU A 175 12.42 -65.57 -4.63
C GLU A 175 11.00 -66.01 -4.20
N ASN A 176 10.02 -65.12 -4.63
CA ASN A 176 8.71 -65.38 -5.27
C ASN A 176 7.42 -65.57 -4.45
N PRO A 177 6.26 -65.38 -5.14
CA PRO A 177 5.75 -64.32 -6.01
C PRO A 177 4.27 -63.88 -5.75
N PHE A 178 3.84 -62.82 -6.44
CA PHE A 178 2.47 -62.47 -6.86
C PHE A 178 1.36 -62.13 -5.86
N ILE A 179 0.90 -60.87 -5.88
CA ILE A 179 -0.48 -60.42 -6.12
C ILE A 179 -0.51 -58.89 -6.32
N PRO A 180 -1.43 -58.31 -7.12
CA PRO A 180 -1.24 -57.06 -7.82
C PRO A 180 -1.58 -55.82 -6.99
N THR A 181 -0.75 -54.83 -7.15
CA THR A 181 -0.76 -53.52 -6.48
C THR A 181 -1.66 -52.52 -7.17
N SER A 182 -2.49 -51.86 -6.37
CA SER A 182 -3.05 -50.56 -6.69
C SER A 182 -1.95 -49.50 -6.53
N GLU A 183 -1.83 -48.59 -7.48
CA GLU A 183 -0.79 -47.58 -7.57
C GLU A 183 -0.84 -46.60 -6.38
N SER A 184 0.13 -46.73 -5.49
CA SER A 184 0.50 -45.65 -4.56
C SER A 184 1.70 -44.92 -5.15
N LYS A 185 1.58 -43.63 -5.34
CA LYS A 185 2.65 -42.72 -5.76
C LYS A 185 3.84 -42.84 -4.83
N THR A 186 4.92 -43.44 -5.33
CA THR A 186 6.21 -43.50 -4.66
C THR A 186 6.82 -42.11 -4.56
N THR A 187 6.80 -41.52 -3.40
CA THR A 187 7.67 -40.40 -3.03
C THR A 187 9.11 -40.94 -2.99
N LYS A 188 9.93 -40.52 -3.95
CA LYS A 188 11.38 -40.74 -3.93
C LYS A 188 11.92 -40.19 -2.62
N LYS A 189 12.59 -41.04 -1.80
CA LYS A 189 13.34 -40.55 -0.62
C LYS A 189 14.39 -39.57 -1.11
N THR A 190 14.20 -38.29 -0.76
CA THR A 190 15.12 -37.20 -1.09
C THR A 190 16.39 -37.34 -0.28
N LYS A 191 17.55 -37.07 -0.91
CA LYS A 191 18.86 -37.12 -0.23
C LYS A 191 19.05 -36.00 0.81
N THR A 192 18.18 -35.03 0.84
CA THR A 192 18.28 -33.75 1.59
C THR A 192 17.00 -33.39 2.34
N PRO A 193 16.55 -34.23 3.30
CA PRO A 193 15.27 -34.02 3.97
C PRO A 193 15.20 -32.73 4.83
N VAL A 194 16.31 -32.28 5.41
CA VAL A 194 16.34 -31.06 6.21
C VAL A 194 16.29 -29.83 5.30
N LEU A 195 17.06 -29.81 4.23
CA LEU A 195 17.06 -28.71 3.28
C LEU A 195 15.72 -28.56 2.58
N ASP A 196 15.07 -29.67 2.22
CA ASP A 196 13.76 -29.68 1.59
C ASP A 196 12.64 -29.14 2.50
N ASN A 197 12.82 -29.15 3.83
CA ASN A 197 11.88 -28.54 4.79
C ASN A 197 12.03 -27.03 4.91
N PHE A 198 13.22 -26.46 4.65
CA PHE A 198 13.54 -25.04 4.80
C PHE A 198 13.91 -24.37 3.48
N GLY A 199 13.87 -25.11 2.37
CA GLY A 199 14.24 -24.61 1.06
C GLY A 199 13.25 -25.04 -0.02
N ARG A 200 13.28 -24.30 -1.13
CA ARG A 200 12.52 -24.61 -2.34
C ARG A 200 13.46 -25.04 -3.45
N ASP A 201 13.31 -26.26 -3.96
CA ASP A 201 14.10 -26.76 -5.07
C ASP A 201 13.63 -26.14 -6.40
N VAL A 202 14.39 -25.14 -6.86
CA VAL A 202 14.11 -24.39 -8.09
C VAL A 202 14.32 -25.28 -9.33
N THR A 203 15.31 -26.21 -9.28
CA THR A 203 15.58 -27.11 -10.41
C THR A 203 14.44 -28.11 -10.58
N ALA A 204 13.89 -28.64 -9.49
CA ALA A 204 12.74 -29.54 -9.56
C ALA A 204 11.48 -28.81 -10.09
N LEU A 205 11.31 -27.50 -9.80
CA LEU A 205 10.25 -26.70 -10.36
C LEU A 205 10.46 -26.41 -11.85
N ALA A 206 11.72 -26.21 -12.27
CA ALA A 206 12.08 -26.09 -13.68
C ALA A 206 11.76 -27.37 -14.46
N GLU A 207 12.03 -28.57 -13.89
CA GLU A 207 11.66 -29.85 -14.50
C GLU A 207 10.14 -30.04 -14.64
N GLN A 208 9.34 -29.43 -13.74
CA GLN A 208 7.88 -29.46 -13.76
C GLN A 208 7.26 -28.35 -14.62
N ASP A 209 8.08 -27.54 -15.30
CA ASP A 209 7.66 -26.38 -16.11
C ASP A 209 6.79 -25.37 -15.33
N LYS A 210 7.11 -25.19 -14.04
CA LYS A 210 6.41 -24.26 -13.14
C LYS A 210 7.09 -22.91 -12.99
N LEU A 211 8.28 -22.73 -13.58
CA LEU A 211 9.02 -21.47 -13.54
C LEU A 211 8.70 -20.61 -14.76
N ASP A 212 8.68 -19.31 -14.56
CA ASP A 212 8.51 -18.35 -15.64
C ASP A 212 9.75 -18.33 -16.57
N PRO A 213 9.56 -18.14 -17.88
CA PRO A 213 10.67 -17.99 -18.80
C PRO A 213 11.46 -16.70 -18.49
N VAL A 214 12.77 -16.84 -18.35
CA VAL A 214 13.65 -15.72 -18.03
C VAL A 214 14.23 -15.14 -19.31
N VAL A 215 13.96 -13.88 -19.57
CA VAL A 215 14.37 -13.14 -20.77
C VAL A 215 15.22 -11.93 -20.37
N GLY A 216 16.18 -11.55 -21.22
CA GLY A 216 16.99 -10.35 -21.04
C GLY A 216 18.08 -10.45 -19.95
N ARG A 217 18.33 -11.64 -19.40
CA ARG A 217 19.34 -11.89 -18.35
C ARG A 217 20.45 -12.87 -18.78
N GLU A 218 20.66 -13.04 -20.08
CA GLU A 218 21.63 -14.00 -20.62
C GLU A 218 23.05 -13.72 -20.14
N LYS A 219 23.45 -12.46 -20.11
CA LYS A 219 24.81 -12.02 -19.71
C LYS A 219 25.07 -12.31 -18.23
N GLU A 220 24.09 -11.98 -17.38
CA GLU A 220 24.20 -12.19 -15.93
C GLU A 220 24.19 -13.69 -15.60
N ILE A 221 23.32 -14.49 -16.23
CA ILE A 221 23.27 -15.96 -16.03
C ILE A 221 24.56 -16.60 -16.52
N GLU A 222 25.10 -16.18 -17.66
CA GLU A 222 26.40 -16.67 -18.17
C GLU A 222 27.52 -16.31 -17.19
N ARG A 223 27.52 -15.06 -16.67
CA ARG A 223 28.50 -14.62 -15.68
C ARG A 223 28.42 -15.40 -14.39
N VAL A 224 27.22 -15.66 -13.88
CA VAL A 224 26.98 -16.50 -12.70
C VAL A 224 27.50 -17.91 -12.96
N SER A 225 27.21 -18.50 -14.11
CA SER A 225 27.68 -19.84 -14.50
C SER A 225 29.21 -19.91 -14.59
N GLN A 226 29.87 -18.88 -15.14
CA GLN A 226 31.32 -18.75 -15.17
C GLN A 226 31.92 -18.68 -13.76
N ILE A 227 31.33 -17.91 -12.85
CA ILE A 227 31.81 -17.79 -11.48
C ILE A 227 31.65 -19.11 -10.73
N LEU A 228 30.51 -19.77 -10.82
CA LEU A 228 30.26 -21.10 -10.20
C LEU A 228 31.22 -22.19 -10.69
N SER A 229 31.70 -22.08 -11.91
CA SER A 229 32.66 -23.01 -12.50
C SER A 229 34.12 -22.76 -12.07
N ARG A 230 34.42 -21.72 -11.27
CA ARG A 230 35.76 -21.40 -10.81
C ARG A 230 36.20 -22.32 -9.66
N ARG A 231 37.50 -22.52 -9.55
CA ARG A 231 38.09 -23.27 -8.44
C ARG A 231 38.09 -22.49 -7.11
N LYS A 232 38.20 -21.17 -7.16
CA LYS A 232 38.19 -20.28 -5.98
C LYS A 232 37.31 -19.06 -6.29
N LYS A 233 36.72 -18.44 -5.25
CA LYS A 233 35.75 -17.37 -5.40
C LYS A 233 34.60 -17.75 -6.35
N ASN A 234 34.06 -18.92 -6.10
CA ASN A 234 33.02 -19.57 -6.89
C ASN A 234 31.60 -19.22 -6.41
N ASN A 235 31.44 -18.24 -5.54
CA ASN A 235 30.15 -17.77 -5.03
C ASN A 235 29.82 -16.42 -5.68
N PRO A 236 28.86 -16.33 -6.63
CA PRO A 236 28.40 -15.08 -7.16
C PRO A 236 27.53 -14.33 -6.14
N LEU A 237 27.64 -13.01 -6.14
CA LEU A 237 26.79 -12.11 -5.37
C LEU A 237 26.08 -11.15 -6.32
N LEU A 238 24.77 -11.31 -6.47
CA LEU A 238 23.92 -10.47 -7.28
C LEU A 238 23.63 -9.16 -6.51
N ILE A 239 24.04 -8.05 -7.05
CA ILE A 239 23.85 -6.72 -6.43
C ILE A 239 23.00 -5.89 -7.36
N GLY A 240 21.87 -5.38 -6.87
CA GLY A 240 20.98 -4.52 -7.66
C GLY A 240 19.81 -4.05 -6.83
N GLU A 241 19.09 -3.08 -7.33
CA GLU A 241 17.91 -2.53 -6.69
C GLU A 241 16.80 -3.58 -6.49
N PRO A 242 15.85 -3.37 -5.57
CA PRO A 242 14.68 -4.23 -5.43
C PRO A 242 13.88 -4.27 -6.74
N GLY A 243 13.34 -5.45 -7.11
CA GLY A 243 12.49 -5.58 -8.29
C GLY A 243 13.22 -5.62 -9.65
N VAL A 244 14.58 -5.61 -9.69
CA VAL A 244 15.31 -5.74 -10.96
C VAL A 244 15.44 -7.18 -11.48
N GLY A 245 14.88 -8.16 -10.77
CA GLY A 245 14.88 -9.57 -11.20
C GLY A 245 16.11 -10.38 -10.77
N LYS A 246 16.69 -10.10 -9.59
CA LYS A 246 17.82 -10.89 -9.04
C LYS A 246 17.47 -12.38 -8.86
N SER A 247 16.29 -12.67 -8.31
CA SER A 247 15.81 -14.05 -8.09
C SER A 247 15.54 -14.77 -9.42
N ALA A 248 15.06 -14.06 -10.45
CA ALA A 248 14.88 -14.59 -11.80
C ALA A 248 16.17 -15.10 -12.44
N ILE A 249 17.34 -14.53 -12.09
CA ILE A 249 18.65 -15.01 -12.57
C ILE A 249 18.95 -16.43 -12.03
N ALA A 250 18.60 -16.72 -10.77
CA ALA A 250 18.76 -18.03 -10.19
C ALA A 250 17.78 -19.04 -10.81
N GLU A 251 16.54 -18.62 -11.08
CA GLU A 251 15.54 -19.42 -11.80
C GLU A 251 15.98 -19.70 -13.25
N GLY A 252 16.49 -18.70 -13.95
CA GLY A 252 17.04 -18.83 -15.29
C GLY A 252 18.25 -19.75 -15.35
N LEU A 253 19.10 -19.75 -14.31
CA LEU A 253 20.18 -20.72 -14.20
C LEU A 253 19.64 -22.13 -14.04
N ALA A 254 18.64 -22.36 -13.20
CA ALA A 254 18.01 -23.65 -13.02
C ALA A 254 17.36 -24.16 -14.31
N LEU A 255 16.65 -23.32 -15.06
CA LEU A 255 16.10 -23.64 -16.38
C LEU A 255 17.21 -24.05 -17.36
N ARG A 256 18.34 -23.33 -17.42
CA ARG A 256 19.47 -23.68 -18.28
C ARG A 256 20.17 -24.96 -17.84
N ILE A 257 20.23 -25.29 -16.54
CA ILE A 257 20.77 -26.58 -16.05
C ILE A 257 19.90 -27.74 -16.55
N VAL A 258 18.56 -27.64 -16.40
CA VAL A 258 17.61 -28.67 -16.89
C VAL A 258 17.73 -28.83 -18.42
N GLN A 259 17.82 -27.74 -19.15
CA GLN A 259 18.00 -27.71 -20.61
C GLN A 259 19.41 -28.12 -21.06
N LYS A 260 20.34 -28.36 -20.13
CA LYS A 260 21.77 -28.67 -20.41
C LYS A 260 22.48 -27.57 -21.22
N ARG A 261 22.06 -26.31 -21.08
CA ARG A 261 22.63 -25.11 -21.74
C ARG A 261 23.62 -24.37 -20.83
N VAL A 262 24.38 -25.09 -20.02
CA VAL A 262 25.41 -24.59 -19.11
C VAL A 262 26.71 -25.38 -19.28
N SER A 263 27.76 -24.99 -18.56
CA SER A 263 29.02 -25.75 -18.51
C SER A 263 28.78 -27.18 -17.97
N ARG A 264 29.52 -28.17 -18.47
CA ARG A 264 29.41 -29.55 -18.03
C ARG A 264 29.56 -29.74 -16.51
N VAL A 265 30.30 -28.86 -15.85
CA VAL A 265 30.48 -28.83 -14.39
C VAL A 265 29.14 -28.60 -13.64
N LEU A 266 28.18 -27.99 -14.29
CA LEU A 266 26.88 -27.61 -13.70
C LEU A 266 25.71 -28.52 -14.12
N TYR A 267 25.93 -29.53 -14.98
CA TYR A 267 24.86 -30.37 -15.57
C TYR A 267 23.98 -31.11 -14.55
N ASN A 268 24.54 -31.56 -13.43
CA ASN A 268 23.82 -32.31 -12.43
C ASN A 268 23.65 -31.55 -11.11
N LYS A 269 23.84 -30.23 -11.16
CA LYS A 269 23.65 -29.36 -9.98
C LYS A 269 22.19 -29.05 -9.77
N ARG A 270 21.79 -28.94 -8.51
CA ARG A 270 20.45 -28.52 -8.05
C ARG A 270 20.55 -27.12 -7.46
N VAL A 271 19.71 -26.23 -7.90
CA VAL A 271 19.58 -24.87 -7.30
C VAL A 271 18.46 -24.93 -6.29
N VAL A 272 18.77 -24.65 -5.02
CA VAL A 272 17.81 -24.64 -3.92
C VAL A 272 17.80 -23.27 -3.25
N THR A 273 16.64 -22.64 -3.22
CA THR A 273 16.45 -21.35 -2.51
C THR A 273 16.27 -21.65 -1.03
N LEU A 274 17.05 -21.01 -0.17
CA LEU A 274 16.93 -21.11 1.28
C LEU A 274 15.99 -20.04 1.81
N ASP A 275 14.96 -20.43 2.55
CA ASP A 275 14.07 -19.53 3.26
C ASP A 275 14.57 -19.31 4.69
N LEU A 276 15.24 -18.19 4.91
CA LEU A 276 15.76 -17.83 6.22
C LEU A 276 14.64 -17.52 7.23
N ALA A 277 13.51 -17.01 6.77
CA ALA A 277 12.37 -16.74 7.64
C ALA A 277 11.80 -18.04 8.23
N SER A 278 11.71 -19.09 7.42
CA SER A 278 11.26 -20.42 7.88
C SER A 278 12.23 -21.06 8.87
N LEU A 279 13.55 -20.81 8.75
CA LEU A 279 14.55 -21.30 9.70
C LEU A 279 14.42 -20.64 11.07
N VAL A 280 14.06 -19.34 11.11
CA VAL A 280 13.87 -18.57 12.33
C VAL A 280 12.48 -18.80 12.93
N ALA A 281 11.48 -19.09 12.11
CA ALA A 281 10.10 -19.27 12.55
C ALA A 281 9.97 -20.39 13.58
N GLY A 282 9.34 -20.08 14.72
CA GLY A 282 9.11 -21.05 15.82
C GLY A 282 10.34 -21.34 16.70
N THR A 283 11.49 -20.68 16.51
CA THR A 283 12.63 -20.79 17.42
C THR A 283 12.46 -19.79 18.57
N LYS A 284 12.30 -20.29 19.79
CA LYS A 284 12.23 -19.46 21.02
C LYS A 284 13.62 -19.08 21.53
N TYR A 285 14.64 -19.88 21.22
CA TYR A 285 16.00 -19.72 21.72
C TYR A 285 17.01 -19.76 20.56
N ARG A 286 18.07 -18.98 20.68
CA ARG A 286 19.19 -18.88 19.74
C ARG A 286 19.77 -20.27 19.38
N GLY A 287 19.88 -21.19 20.33
CA GLY A 287 20.42 -22.52 20.12
C GLY A 287 19.61 -23.37 19.13
N GLN A 288 18.29 -23.23 19.09
CA GLN A 288 17.45 -23.99 18.15
C GLN A 288 17.65 -23.53 16.69
N PHE A 289 17.87 -22.25 16.44
CA PHE A 289 18.22 -21.74 15.14
C PHE A 289 19.61 -22.23 14.70
N GLU A 290 20.60 -22.15 15.60
CA GLU A 290 21.95 -22.62 15.35
C GLU A 290 21.97 -24.14 15.05
N GLU A 291 21.17 -24.94 15.72
CA GLU A 291 21.02 -26.38 15.51
C GLU A 291 20.41 -26.67 14.12
N ARG A 292 19.33 -25.98 13.74
CA ARG A 292 18.72 -26.12 12.40
C ARG A 292 19.68 -25.71 11.30
N MET A 293 20.36 -24.58 11.48
CA MET A 293 21.36 -24.09 10.53
C MET A 293 22.50 -25.06 10.38
N LYS A 294 22.99 -25.64 11.50
CA LYS A 294 24.04 -26.67 11.46
C LYS A 294 23.59 -27.93 10.74
N ALA A 295 22.34 -28.34 10.89
CA ALA A 295 21.78 -29.49 10.19
C ALA A 295 21.73 -29.23 8.66
N VAL A 296 21.28 -28.03 8.23
CA VAL A 296 21.31 -27.61 6.82
C VAL A 296 22.75 -27.60 6.27
N MET A 297 23.70 -27.03 7.03
CA MET A 297 25.10 -26.97 6.62
C MET A 297 25.71 -28.36 6.45
N ASN A 298 25.44 -29.28 7.38
CA ASN A 298 25.90 -30.67 7.29
C ASN A 298 25.33 -31.40 6.07
N GLU A 299 24.09 -31.09 5.65
CA GLU A 299 23.52 -31.67 4.42
C GLU A 299 24.19 -31.08 3.17
N LEU A 300 24.48 -29.78 3.17
CA LEU A 300 25.17 -29.09 2.08
C LEU A 300 26.61 -29.61 1.91
N GLU A 301 27.35 -29.82 3.01
CA GLU A 301 28.70 -30.35 2.99
C GLU A 301 28.78 -31.81 2.48
N LYS A 302 27.71 -32.61 2.66
CA LYS A 302 27.64 -34.01 2.17
C LYS A 302 27.17 -34.10 0.73
N ASN A 303 26.60 -33.08 0.14
CA ASN A 303 26.00 -33.05 -1.18
C ASN A 303 26.59 -31.93 -2.04
N ASP A 304 27.68 -32.21 -2.73
CA ASP A 304 28.39 -31.27 -3.62
C ASP A 304 27.57 -30.85 -4.86
N ASP A 305 26.43 -31.49 -5.11
CA ASP A 305 25.54 -31.21 -6.24
C ASP A 305 24.58 -30.06 -6.00
N ILE A 306 24.60 -29.44 -4.82
CA ILE A 306 23.69 -28.37 -4.44
C ILE A 306 24.34 -26.99 -4.64
N ILE A 307 23.61 -26.08 -5.28
CA ILE A 307 23.89 -24.64 -5.31
C ILE A 307 22.82 -23.96 -4.49
N LEU A 308 23.22 -23.34 -3.37
CA LEU A 308 22.30 -22.63 -2.50
C LEU A 308 22.05 -21.23 -3.03
N PHE A 309 20.80 -20.86 -3.24
CA PHE A 309 20.42 -19.47 -3.49
C PHE A 309 19.89 -18.83 -2.21
N ILE A 310 20.45 -17.70 -1.82
CA ILE A 310 20.04 -16.95 -0.63
C ILE A 310 19.67 -15.56 -1.07
N ASP A 311 18.38 -15.27 -1.03
CA ASP A 311 17.90 -13.90 -1.22
C ASP A 311 18.11 -13.09 0.06
N GLU A 312 18.33 -11.78 -0.09
CA GLU A 312 18.63 -10.89 1.02
C GLU A 312 19.75 -11.41 1.94
N ILE A 313 20.86 -11.88 1.35
CA ILE A 313 21.97 -12.50 2.09
C ILE A 313 22.54 -11.60 3.21
N HIS A 314 22.32 -10.30 3.17
CA HIS A 314 22.68 -9.35 4.21
C HIS A 314 21.97 -9.66 5.53
N THR A 315 20.81 -10.30 5.52
CA THR A 315 20.08 -10.70 6.73
C THR A 315 20.85 -11.73 7.56
N ILE A 316 21.68 -12.55 6.92
CA ILE A 316 22.58 -13.48 7.61
C ILE A 316 23.71 -12.74 8.33
N VAL A 317 24.17 -11.61 7.77
CA VAL A 317 25.36 -10.88 8.20
C VAL A 317 25.01 -9.73 9.13
N GLY A 318 23.86 -9.10 8.94
CA GLY A 318 23.49 -7.80 9.54
C GLY A 318 22.69 -7.88 10.84
N ALA A 319 22.28 -9.04 11.26
CA ALA A 319 21.46 -9.22 12.44
C ALA A 319 22.17 -8.90 13.79
N GLY A 320 23.39 -8.33 13.77
CA GLY A 320 24.28 -8.14 14.92
C GLY A 320 24.22 -6.77 15.64
N GLY A 321 23.28 -5.90 15.33
CA GLY A 321 23.26 -4.51 15.87
C GLY A 321 22.51 -4.30 17.18
N ALA A 322 21.66 -5.17 17.63
CA ALA A 322 20.99 -5.10 18.94
C ALA A 322 21.34 -6.35 19.75
N THR A 323 21.59 -6.17 21.02
CA THR A 323 21.89 -7.22 21.99
C THR A 323 20.90 -8.38 21.88
N GLY A 324 21.27 -9.45 21.16
CA GLY A 324 20.44 -10.66 20.98
C GLY A 324 20.21 -11.13 19.55
N SER A 325 20.74 -10.46 18.53
CA SER A 325 20.52 -10.86 17.13
C SER A 325 21.34 -12.09 16.72
N LEU A 326 20.74 -12.89 15.84
CA LEU A 326 21.22 -14.15 15.32
C LEU A 326 22.39 -13.93 14.35
N ASP A 327 23.62 -14.17 14.77
CA ASP A 327 24.82 -14.08 13.90
C ASP A 327 25.06 -15.42 13.19
N ALA A 328 24.28 -15.70 12.15
CA ALA A 328 24.43 -16.87 11.32
C ALA A 328 25.71 -16.81 10.45
N SER A 329 26.27 -15.62 10.25
CA SER A 329 27.45 -15.42 9.39
C SER A 329 28.65 -16.23 9.86
N ASN A 330 28.84 -16.38 11.18
CA ASN A 330 29.93 -17.13 11.75
C ASN A 330 29.86 -18.63 11.45
N MET A 331 28.69 -19.16 11.13
CA MET A 331 28.51 -20.56 10.74
C MET A 331 28.78 -20.76 9.24
N PHE A 332 28.38 -19.82 8.37
CA PHE A 332 28.62 -19.88 6.93
C PHE A 332 30.07 -19.59 6.54
N LYS A 333 30.72 -18.64 7.24
CA LYS A 333 32.10 -18.20 6.92
C LYS A 333 33.10 -19.34 6.77
N PRO A 334 33.19 -20.36 7.65
CA PRO A 334 34.14 -21.45 7.53
C PRO A 334 33.88 -22.34 6.29
N ALA A 335 32.63 -22.71 6.04
CA ALA A 335 32.27 -23.58 4.93
C ALA A 335 32.45 -22.89 3.55
N LEU A 336 32.06 -21.59 3.44
CA LEU A 336 32.37 -20.78 2.28
C LEU A 336 33.88 -20.58 2.10
N ALA A 337 34.63 -20.49 3.21
CA ALA A 337 36.08 -20.33 3.20
C ALA A 337 36.79 -21.55 2.65
N ARG A 338 36.34 -22.75 3.04
CA ARG A 338 36.89 -24.05 2.56
C ARG A 338 36.41 -24.38 1.16
N GLY A 339 35.36 -23.75 0.64
CA GLY A 339 34.77 -24.02 -0.67
C GLY A 339 33.89 -25.29 -0.65
N GLU A 340 33.44 -25.70 0.53
CA GLU A 340 32.58 -26.87 0.74
C GLU A 340 31.14 -26.63 0.30
N ILE A 341 30.75 -25.38 0.20
CA ILE A 341 29.41 -24.94 -0.20
C ILE A 341 29.52 -23.98 -1.37
N GLN A 342 28.64 -24.14 -2.36
CA GLN A 342 28.41 -23.19 -3.44
C GLN A 342 27.15 -22.40 -3.16
N CYS A 343 27.28 -21.06 -3.16
CA CYS A 343 26.20 -20.15 -2.84
C CYS A 343 26.08 -19.03 -3.86
N ILE A 344 24.85 -18.72 -4.26
CA ILE A 344 24.47 -17.49 -4.97
C ILE A 344 23.79 -16.60 -3.97
N GLY A 345 24.36 -15.43 -3.65
CA GLY A 345 23.72 -14.45 -2.80
C GLY A 345 23.03 -13.36 -3.63
N ALA A 346 21.96 -12.78 -3.13
CA ALA A 346 21.35 -11.58 -3.69
C ALA A 346 21.20 -10.52 -2.60
N THR A 347 21.44 -9.25 -2.94
CA THR A 347 21.35 -8.10 -2.02
C THR A 347 21.18 -6.79 -2.79
N THR A 348 20.88 -5.70 -2.10
CA THR A 348 20.93 -4.34 -2.67
C THR A 348 22.33 -3.74 -2.55
N LEU A 349 22.59 -2.62 -3.26
CA LEU A 349 23.88 -1.96 -3.22
C LEU A 349 24.18 -1.35 -1.84
N ASP A 350 23.16 -0.80 -1.20
CA ASP A 350 23.29 -0.16 0.12
C ASP A 350 23.55 -1.19 1.22
N GLU A 351 22.80 -2.29 1.21
CA GLU A 351 22.99 -3.39 2.17
C GLU A 351 24.33 -4.10 1.95
N TYR A 352 24.75 -4.23 0.69
CA TYR A 352 26.10 -4.72 0.37
C TYR A 352 27.17 -3.87 1.06
N ARG A 353 27.10 -2.54 0.91
CA ARG A 353 28.07 -1.60 1.54
C ARG A 353 28.01 -1.63 3.06
N GLN A 354 26.81 -1.74 3.62
CA GLN A 354 26.63 -1.70 5.08
C GLN A 354 27.08 -3.00 5.77
N HIS A 355 26.80 -4.16 5.17
CA HIS A 355 26.91 -5.44 5.85
C HIS A 355 27.99 -6.36 5.27
N ILE A 356 28.16 -6.43 3.96
CA ILE A 356 29.07 -7.42 3.32
C ILE A 356 30.44 -6.82 3.05
N GLU A 357 30.52 -5.60 2.53
CA GLU A 357 31.79 -4.93 2.19
C GLU A 357 32.65 -4.66 3.41
N LYS A 358 32.04 -4.38 4.55
CA LYS A 358 32.74 -4.19 5.83
C LYS A 358 33.30 -5.49 6.41
N ASP A 359 32.76 -6.63 6.01
CA ASP A 359 33.24 -7.95 6.42
C ASP A 359 34.24 -8.50 5.39
N GLY A 360 35.50 -8.24 5.59
CA GLY A 360 36.56 -8.64 4.66
C GLY A 360 36.69 -10.17 4.48
N ALA A 361 36.10 -10.98 5.36
CA ALA A 361 36.09 -12.41 5.19
C ALA A 361 35.05 -12.85 4.15
N LEU A 362 33.87 -12.25 4.13
CA LEU A 362 32.81 -12.51 3.15
C LEU A 362 33.14 -11.86 1.80
N GLU A 363 33.59 -10.62 1.77
CA GLU A 363 33.94 -9.93 0.53
C GLU A 363 34.95 -10.72 -0.31
N ARG A 364 35.91 -11.36 0.33
CA ARG A 364 36.93 -12.18 -0.39
C ARG A 364 36.37 -13.48 -0.94
N ARG A 365 35.18 -13.90 -0.54
CA ARG A 365 34.57 -15.18 -0.95
C ARG A 365 33.52 -15.03 -2.03
N PHE A 366 32.89 -13.87 -2.08
CA PHE A 366 31.90 -13.55 -3.10
C PHE A 366 32.50 -12.79 -4.29
N GLN A 367 31.95 -13.05 -5.47
CA GLN A 367 32.26 -12.32 -6.70
C GLN A 367 31.04 -11.49 -7.09
N LYS A 368 31.21 -10.16 -7.11
CA LYS A 368 30.14 -9.22 -7.45
C LYS A 368 29.66 -9.42 -8.89
N VAL A 369 28.34 -9.44 -9.08
CA VAL A 369 27.63 -9.37 -10.36
C VAL A 369 26.60 -8.26 -10.21
N LEU A 370 26.78 -7.16 -10.92
CA LEU A 370 25.85 -6.05 -10.91
C LEU A 370 24.65 -6.42 -11.78
N VAL A 371 23.45 -6.21 -11.25
CA VAL A 371 22.17 -6.44 -11.94
C VAL A 371 21.46 -5.09 -12.08
N GLU A 372 21.47 -4.58 -13.29
CA GLU A 372 20.81 -3.31 -13.61
C GLU A 372 19.33 -3.54 -13.93
N GLN A 373 18.52 -2.47 -13.85
CA GLN A 373 17.13 -2.53 -14.30
C GLN A 373 17.06 -2.81 -15.81
N THR A 374 16.01 -3.50 -16.24
CA THR A 374 15.77 -3.74 -17.66
C THR A 374 15.36 -2.44 -18.37
N ASN A 375 15.70 -2.32 -19.65
CA ASN A 375 15.18 -1.23 -20.46
C ASN A 375 13.70 -1.49 -20.83
N PRO A 376 12.94 -0.48 -21.32
CA PRO A 376 11.54 -0.64 -21.70
C PRO A 376 11.31 -1.73 -22.77
N GLU A 377 12.21 -1.86 -23.74
CA GLU A 377 12.10 -2.85 -24.82
C GLU A 377 12.25 -4.27 -24.28
N GLU A 378 13.30 -4.51 -23.48
CA GLU A 378 13.51 -5.80 -22.80
C GLU A 378 12.35 -6.13 -21.86
N THR A 379 11.81 -5.14 -21.15
CA THR A 379 10.65 -5.34 -20.27
C THR A 379 9.41 -5.75 -21.05
N LEU A 380 9.16 -5.14 -22.21
CA LEU A 380 8.05 -5.54 -23.08
C LEU A 380 8.20 -6.99 -23.54
N GLU A 381 9.42 -7.40 -23.90
CA GLU A 381 9.72 -8.77 -24.28
C GLU A 381 9.48 -9.76 -23.15
N ILE A 382 9.84 -9.39 -21.91
CA ILE A 382 9.52 -10.16 -20.72
C ILE A 382 8.01 -10.30 -20.57
N LEU A 383 7.24 -9.22 -20.62
CA LEU A 383 5.78 -9.25 -20.51
C LEU A 383 5.11 -10.13 -21.57
N VAL A 384 5.57 -10.09 -22.81
CA VAL A 384 5.07 -10.94 -23.89
C VAL A 384 5.28 -12.42 -23.57
N ASN A 385 6.43 -12.78 -22.99
CA ASN A 385 6.75 -14.16 -22.67
C ASN A 385 6.00 -14.71 -21.44
N ILE A 386 5.64 -13.85 -20.47
CA ILE A 386 4.89 -14.26 -19.28
C ILE A 386 3.38 -14.12 -19.47
N LYS A 387 2.92 -13.40 -20.51
CA LYS A 387 1.53 -13.06 -20.81
C LYS A 387 0.59 -14.25 -20.64
N GLU A 388 0.88 -15.37 -21.28
CA GLU A 388 0.00 -16.54 -21.29
C GLU A 388 -0.27 -17.10 -19.90
N ARG A 389 0.69 -17.05 -18.99
CA ARG A 389 0.51 -17.51 -17.61
C ARG A 389 -0.43 -16.63 -16.83
N TYR A 390 -0.30 -15.29 -16.97
CA TYR A 390 -1.19 -14.33 -16.33
C TYR A 390 -2.59 -14.38 -16.94
N GLU A 391 -2.70 -14.55 -18.27
CA GLU A 391 -3.98 -14.78 -18.95
C GLU A 391 -4.71 -16.03 -18.42
N ASN A 392 -4.00 -17.10 -18.20
CA ASN A 392 -4.53 -18.34 -17.63
C ASN A 392 -4.89 -18.19 -16.15
N HIS A 393 -4.10 -17.43 -15.39
CA HIS A 393 -4.35 -17.21 -13.97
C HIS A 393 -5.59 -16.37 -13.71
N HIS A 394 -5.72 -15.23 -14.41
CA HIS A 394 -6.82 -14.29 -14.24
C HIS A 394 -8.00 -14.57 -15.16
N ASN A 395 -7.89 -15.54 -16.07
CA ASN A 395 -8.90 -15.83 -17.08
C ASN A 395 -9.28 -14.62 -17.94
N VAL A 396 -8.28 -13.86 -18.39
CA VAL A 396 -8.38 -12.66 -19.24
C VAL A 396 -7.50 -12.80 -20.47
N ASN A 397 -7.63 -11.87 -21.44
CA ASN A 397 -6.72 -11.74 -22.56
C ASN A 397 -6.12 -10.32 -22.56
N TYR A 398 -4.79 -10.20 -22.62
CA TYR A 398 -4.14 -8.88 -22.70
C TYR A 398 -3.89 -8.51 -24.17
N THR A 399 -4.22 -7.26 -24.54
CA THR A 399 -3.84 -6.73 -25.85
C THR A 399 -2.37 -6.33 -25.88
N ASP A 400 -1.77 -6.29 -27.07
CA ASP A 400 -0.37 -5.83 -27.20
C ASP A 400 -0.22 -4.36 -26.79
N ASP A 401 -1.26 -3.55 -27.00
CA ASP A 401 -1.28 -2.15 -26.53
C ASP A 401 -1.35 -2.08 -25.00
N ALA A 402 -2.04 -3.01 -24.34
CA ALA A 402 -2.03 -3.09 -22.87
C ALA A 402 -0.63 -3.43 -22.34
N LEU A 403 0.09 -4.37 -22.95
CA LEU A 403 1.47 -4.69 -22.55
C LEU A 403 2.41 -3.49 -22.70
N LYS A 404 2.32 -2.76 -23.82
CA LYS A 404 3.07 -1.52 -24.01
C LYS A 404 2.69 -0.47 -22.97
N ALA A 405 1.40 -0.31 -22.70
CA ALA A 405 0.93 0.61 -21.66
C ALA A 405 1.45 0.25 -20.25
N CYS A 406 1.55 -1.04 -19.90
CA CYS A 406 2.17 -1.48 -18.64
C CYS A 406 3.60 -0.94 -18.52
N VAL A 407 4.40 -1.04 -19.58
CA VAL A 407 5.79 -0.58 -19.56
C VAL A 407 5.87 0.95 -19.55
N ASP A 408 5.21 1.60 -20.52
CA ASP A 408 5.33 3.04 -20.74
C ASP A 408 4.77 3.86 -19.58
N LEU A 409 3.59 3.48 -19.06
CA LEU A 409 2.94 4.21 -17.98
C LEU A 409 3.67 4.00 -16.65
N THR A 410 4.11 2.77 -16.34
CA THR A 410 4.86 2.53 -15.10
C THR A 410 6.26 3.13 -15.17
N HIS A 411 6.91 3.11 -16.34
CA HIS A 411 8.20 3.77 -16.51
C HIS A 411 8.09 5.29 -16.29
N ARG A 412 7.03 5.90 -16.79
CA ARG A 412 6.81 7.36 -16.75
C ARG A 412 6.31 7.85 -15.39
N TYR A 413 5.44 7.10 -14.70
CA TYR A 413 4.72 7.59 -13.53
C TYR A 413 5.13 6.94 -12.21
N MET A 414 5.84 5.78 -12.24
CA MET A 414 6.33 5.09 -11.05
C MET A 414 7.85 5.18 -10.98
N SER A 415 8.35 6.18 -10.24
CA SER A 415 9.78 6.44 -10.09
C SER A 415 10.43 5.77 -8.87
N ASP A 416 9.62 5.26 -7.95
CA ASP A 416 10.04 4.61 -6.70
C ASP A 416 10.32 3.11 -6.83
N ARG A 417 9.97 2.52 -7.98
CA ARG A 417 10.18 1.11 -8.31
C ARG A 417 10.90 0.95 -9.64
N PHE A 418 11.51 -0.20 -9.84
CA PHE A 418 12.33 -0.49 -11.00
C PHE A 418 11.66 -1.48 -11.96
N LEU A 419 12.03 -1.41 -13.25
CA LEU A 419 11.66 -2.41 -14.25
C LEU A 419 12.50 -3.69 -14.04
N PRO A 420 11.90 -4.88 -14.29
CA PRO A 420 10.57 -5.15 -14.86
C PRO A 420 9.43 -5.21 -13.83
N ASP A 421 9.70 -5.29 -12.55
CA ASP A 421 8.77 -5.62 -11.47
C ASP A 421 7.51 -4.73 -11.49
N LYS A 422 7.68 -3.40 -11.55
CA LYS A 422 6.54 -2.47 -11.59
C LYS A 422 5.61 -2.66 -12.80
N ALA A 423 6.14 -3.13 -13.93
CA ALA A 423 5.34 -3.40 -15.12
C ALA A 423 4.59 -4.74 -14.99
N ILE A 424 5.20 -5.73 -14.35
CA ILE A 424 4.59 -7.02 -14.02
C ILE A 424 3.48 -6.82 -12.99
N ASP A 425 3.72 -6.03 -11.95
CA ASP A 425 2.69 -5.68 -10.95
C ASP A 425 1.47 -5.02 -11.59
N ALA A 426 1.70 -4.06 -12.52
CA ALA A 426 0.60 -3.41 -13.23
C ALA A 426 -0.20 -4.38 -14.11
N LEU A 427 0.49 -5.35 -14.74
CA LEU A 427 -0.15 -6.40 -15.54
C LEU A 427 -1.02 -7.29 -14.65
N ASP A 428 -0.46 -7.77 -13.53
CA ASP A 428 -1.12 -8.66 -12.57
C ASP A 428 -2.36 -8.01 -11.96
N GLU A 429 -2.23 -6.79 -11.45
CA GLU A 429 -3.33 -6.05 -10.84
C GLU A 429 -4.43 -5.71 -11.84
N ALA A 430 -4.08 -5.39 -13.10
CA ALA A 430 -5.07 -5.13 -14.15
C ALA A 430 -5.87 -6.39 -14.52
N GLY A 431 -5.20 -7.54 -14.64
CA GLY A 431 -5.87 -8.82 -14.86
C GLY A 431 -6.83 -9.17 -13.74
N SER A 432 -6.37 -9.06 -12.51
CA SER A 432 -7.18 -9.30 -11.32
C SER A 432 -8.41 -8.39 -11.25
N ARG A 433 -8.22 -7.08 -11.48
CA ARG A 433 -9.29 -6.08 -11.44
C ARG A 433 -10.36 -6.32 -12.51
N VAL A 434 -9.93 -6.56 -13.76
CA VAL A 434 -10.86 -6.81 -14.87
C VAL A 434 -11.63 -8.12 -14.63
N HIS A 435 -10.97 -9.14 -14.12
CA HIS A 435 -11.61 -10.39 -13.72
C HIS A 435 -12.69 -10.16 -12.66
N ILE A 436 -12.36 -9.48 -11.54
CA ILE A 436 -13.31 -9.23 -10.44
C ILE A 436 -14.49 -8.37 -10.91
N ASN A 437 -14.23 -7.30 -11.68
CA ASN A 437 -15.28 -6.38 -12.15
C ASN A 437 -16.24 -7.04 -13.13
N ASN A 438 -15.80 -8.06 -13.87
CA ASN A 438 -16.61 -8.76 -14.87
C ASN A 438 -17.18 -10.10 -14.35
N MET A 439 -16.86 -10.48 -13.11
CA MET A 439 -17.37 -11.69 -12.47
C MET A 439 -18.81 -11.48 -11.97
N SER A 440 -19.77 -11.40 -12.86
CA SER A 440 -21.19 -11.45 -12.47
C SER A 440 -21.61 -12.90 -12.29
N VAL A 441 -21.99 -13.25 -11.05
CA VAL A 441 -22.57 -14.58 -10.78
C VAL A 441 -23.93 -14.64 -11.49
N PRO A 442 -24.20 -15.66 -12.33
CA PRO A 442 -25.50 -15.83 -12.96
C PRO A 442 -26.61 -15.91 -11.92
N GLN A 443 -27.75 -15.31 -12.24
CA GLN A 443 -28.92 -15.32 -11.35
C GLN A 443 -29.39 -16.75 -10.99
N GLU A 444 -29.22 -17.71 -11.91
CA GLU A 444 -29.50 -19.12 -11.70
C GLU A 444 -28.75 -19.72 -10.50
N ILE A 445 -27.46 -19.36 -10.33
CA ILE A 445 -26.65 -19.84 -9.19
C ILE A 445 -27.14 -19.21 -7.89
N ILE A 446 -27.43 -17.92 -7.89
CA ILE A 446 -27.96 -17.20 -6.72
C ILE A 446 -29.30 -17.78 -6.29
N ASP A 447 -30.17 -18.09 -7.24
CA ASP A 447 -31.48 -18.66 -6.97
C ASP A 447 -31.36 -20.08 -6.39
N LEU A 448 -30.47 -20.92 -6.94
CA LEU A 448 -30.19 -22.27 -6.41
C LEU A 448 -29.54 -22.23 -5.01
N GLU A 449 -28.66 -21.28 -4.72
CA GLU A 449 -28.10 -21.08 -3.38
C GLU A 449 -29.21 -20.70 -2.38
N GLN A 450 -30.09 -19.78 -2.75
CA GLN A 450 -31.22 -19.41 -1.89
C GLN A 450 -32.20 -20.56 -1.69
N GLU A 451 -32.43 -21.39 -2.73
CA GLU A 451 -33.29 -22.58 -2.63
C GLU A 451 -32.67 -23.64 -1.70
N LEU A 452 -31.35 -23.85 -1.83
CA LEU A 452 -30.60 -24.76 -0.97
C LEU A 452 -30.69 -24.34 0.51
N ASP A 453 -30.52 -23.04 0.80
CA ASP A 453 -30.65 -22.52 2.16
C ASP A 453 -32.06 -22.69 2.72
N LYS A 454 -33.10 -22.43 1.92
CA LYS A 454 -34.49 -22.67 2.32
C LYS A 454 -34.77 -24.15 2.64
N VAL A 455 -34.28 -25.07 1.79
CA VAL A 455 -34.43 -26.51 2.01
C VAL A 455 -33.69 -26.95 3.29
N ARG A 456 -32.49 -26.43 3.52
CA ARG A 456 -31.72 -26.70 4.75
C ARG A 456 -32.42 -26.19 6.01
N ASP A 457 -33.00 -25.01 5.97
CA ASP A 457 -33.74 -24.42 7.10
C ASP A 457 -35.01 -25.22 7.39
N LEU A 458 -35.75 -25.60 6.34
CA LEU A 458 -36.95 -26.46 6.46
C LEU A 458 -36.57 -27.84 7.03
N LYS A 459 -35.50 -28.48 6.54
CA LYS A 459 -35.00 -29.76 7.05
C LYS A 459 -34.67 -29.65 8.53
N ASN A 460 -33.93 -28.62 8.94
CA ASN A 460 -33.57 -28.40 10.34
C ASN A 460 -34.80 -28.20 11.22
N THR A 461 -35.82 -27.50 10.71
CA THR A 461 -37.10 -27.30 11.44
C THR A 461 -37.90 -28.59 11.60
N VAL A 462 -37.94 -29.42 10.57
CA VAL A 462 -38.64 -30.71 10.56
C VAL A 462 -37.92 -31.72 11.46
N VAL A 463 -36.59 -31.75 11.44
CA VAL A 463 -35.77 -32.59 12.32
C VAL A 463 -36.02 -32.21 13.81
N LYS A 464 -36.10 -30.92 14.12
CA LYS A 464 -36.44 -30.45 15.50
C LYS A 464 -37.84 -30.91 15.93
N LYS A 465 -38.78 -31.10 14.98
CA LYS A 465 -40.14 -31.59 15.20
C LYS A 465 -40.24 -33.13 15.17
N GLN A 466 -39.12 -33.86 15.09
CA GLN A 466 -39.03 -35.33 15.07
C GLN A 466 -39.82 -36.04 13.93
N LYS A 467 -40.07 -35.33 12.82
CA LYS A 467 -40.76 -35.89 11.67
C LYS A 467 -39.75 -36.47 10.63
N TYR A 468 -39.25 -37.65 10.91
CA TYR A 468 -38.15 -38.27 10.16
C TYR A 468 -38.47 -38.62 8.69
N GLU A 469 -39.72 -38.96 8.35
CA GLU A 469 -40.11 -39.22 6.95
C GLU A 469 -40.08 -37.96 6.08
N GLU A 470 -40.57 -36.83 6.63
CA GLU A 470 -40.49 -35.53 5.95
C GLU A 470 -39.03 -35.04 5.84
N ALA A 471 -38.23 -35.27 6.84
CA ALA A 471 -36.81 -34.94 6.83
C ALA A 471 -36.00 -35.75 5.80
N ALA A 472 -36.37 -37.02 5.54
CA ALA A 472 -35.76 -37.85 4.52
C ALA A 472 -36.06 -37.32 3.09
N LYS A 473 -37.29 -36.88 2.82
CA LYS A 473 -37.65 -36.24 1.53
C LYS A 473 -36.88 -34.94 1.32
N LEU A 474 -36.82 -34.07 2.33
CA LEU A 474 -36.07 -32.82 2.28
C LEU A 474 -34.55 -33.04 2.09
N ARG A 475 -34.01 -34.16 2.59
CA ARG A 475 -32.61 -34.55 2.35
C ARG A 475 -32.36 -34.94 0.88
N ASP A 476 -33.35 -35.61 0.26
CA ASP A 476 -33.22 -35.96 -1.16
C ASP A 476 -33.39 -34.72 -2.05
N ASP A 477 -34.25 -33.77 -1.67
CA ASP A 477 -34.38 -32.48 -2.33
C ASP A 477 -33.11 -31.64 -2.15
N GLU A 478 -32.52 -31.57 -0.95
CA GLU A 478 -31.22 -30.93 -0.72
C GLU A 478 -30.15 -31.47 -1.66
N LYS A 479 -29.98 -32.77 -1.75
CA LYS A 479 -29.03 -33.42 -2.65
C LYS A 479 -29.29 -33.15 -4.14
N ARG A 480 -30.54 -32.96 -4.51
CA ARG A 480 -30.93 -32.64 -5.89
C ARG A 480 -30.52 -31.20 -6.21
N VAL A 481 -30.86 -30.25 -5.32
CA VAL A 481 -30.49 -28.83 -5.49
C VAL A 481 -28.98 -28.66 -5.45
N GLU A 482 -28.29 -29.34 -4.53
CA GLU A 482 -26.82 -29.30 -4.42
C GLU A 482 -26.14 -29.81 -5.71
N ARG A 483 -26.62 -30.89 -6.33
CA ARG A 483 -26.12 -31.35 -7.61
C ARG A 483 -26.39 -30.34 -8.74
N ALA A 484 -27.56 -29.78 -8.79
CA ALA A 484 -27.93 -28.77 -9.78
C ALA A 484 -27.04 -27.52 -9.62
N LEU A 485 -26.71 -27.12 -8.36
CA LEU A 485 -25.82 -26.02 -8.08
C LEU A 485 -24.39 -26.30 -8.56
N ILE A 486 -23.85 -27.49 -8.28
CA ILE A 486 -22.53 -27.93 -8.75
C ILE A 486 -22.47 -27.90 -10.29
N GLU A 487 -23.48 -28.49 -10.97
CA GLU A 487 -23.54 -28.50 -12.43
C GLU A 487 -23.65 -27.08 -13.02
N ALA A 488 -24.39 -26.18 -12.36
CA ALA A 488 -24.52 -24.78 -12.78
C ALA A 488 -23.18 -24.03 -12.57
N GLN A 489 -22.48 -24.27 -11.46
CA GLN A 489 -21.16 -23.70 -11.17
C GLN A 489 -20.09 -24.20 -12.15
N GLU A 490 -20.08 -25.50 -12.48
CA GLU A 490 -19.17 -26.08 -13.48
C GLU A 490 -19.41 -25.47 -14.86
N ARG A 491 -20.67 -25.40 -15.31
CA ARG A 491 -21.04 -24.75 -16.57
C ARG A 491 -20.65 -23.28 -16.62
N TRP A 492 -20.82 -22.57 -15.51
CA TRP A 492 -20.41 -21.18 -15.42
C TRP A 492 -18.89 -21.03 -15.50
N GLN A 493 -18.12 -21.87 -14.79
CA GLN A 493 -16.66 -21.89 -14.86
C GLN A 493 -16.14 -22.24 -16.26
N GLU A 494 -16.77 -23.21 -16.95
CA GLU A 494 -16.41 -23.55 -18.34
C GLU A 494 -16.71 -22.39 -19.29
N ASN A 495 -17.87 -21.77 -19.17
CA ASN A 495 -18.23 -20.60 -19.97
C ASN A 495 -17.31 -19.40 -19.69
N ALA A 496 -16.91 -19.19 -18.45
CA ALA A 496 -15.96 -18.16 -18.08
C ALA A 496 -14.59 -18.39 -18.71
N LYS A 497 -14.11 -19.65 -18.79
CA LYS A 497 -12.86 -20.01 -19.47
C LYS A 497 -12.92 -19.78 -20.99
N LEU A 498 -14.09 -19.97 -21.60
CA LEU A 498 -14.29 -19.78 -23.04
C LEU A 498 -14.41 -18.30 -23.41
N ASN A 499 -15.03 -17.49 -22.55
CA ASN A 499 -15.32 -16.07 -22.78
C ASN A 499 -14.40 -15.21 -21.94
N ARG A 500 -13.10 -15.19 -22.26
CA ARG A 500 -12.12 -14.34 -21.56
C ARG A 500 -12.34 -12.87 -21.89
N VAL A 501 -12.39 -12.04 -20.85
CA VAL A 501 -12.48 -10.58 -21.00
C VAL A 501 -11.14 -10.01 -21.45
N THR A 502 -11.20 -9.03 -22.35
CA THR A 502 -9.97 -8.41 -22.88
C THR A 502 -9.56 -7.21 -22.02
N VAL A 503 -8.31 -7.21 -21.58
CA VAL A 503 -7.68 -6.10 -20.87
C VAL A 503 -7.04 -5.16 -21.89
N GLY A 504 -7.44 -3.90 -21.90
CA GLY A 504 -6.95 -2.88 -22.82
C GLY A 504 -6.07 -1.83 -22.13
N GLU A 505 -5.57 -0.88 -22.93
CA GLU A 505 -4.75 0.25 -22.46
C GLU A 505 -5.44 1.06 -21.35
N ASN A 506 -6.78 1.25 -21.44
CA ASN A 506 -7.52 2.02 -20.45
C ASN A 506 -7.54 1.33 -19.07
N ASP A 507 -7.63 0.01 -19.05
CA ASP A 507 -7.64 -0.77 -17.80
C ASP A 507 -6.29 -0.67 -17.09
N ILE A 508 -5.21 -0.72 -17.86
CA ILE A 508 -3.85 -0.50 -17.33
C ILE A 508 -3.69 0.94 -16.81
N ALA A 509 -4.18 1.91 -17.55
CA ALA A 509 -4.11 3.31 -17.12
C ALA A 509 -4.92 3.57 -15.85
N ASP A 510 -6.06 2.89 -15.64
CA ASP A 510 -6.82 2.93 -14.39
C ASP A 510 -6.03 2.34 -13.22
N VAL A 511 -5.35 1.22 -13.44
CA VAL A 511 -4.53 0.57 -12.41
C VAL A 511 -3.34 1.44 -12.04
N VAL A 512 -2.59 1.92 -13.03
CA VAL A 512 -1.45 2.83 -12.77
C VAL A 512 -1.92 4.11 -12.07
N SER A 513 -3.12 4.60 -12.41
CA SER A 513 -3.73 5.74 -11.72
C SER A 513 -4.00 5.47 -10.23
N MET A 514 -4.48 4.27 -9.90
CA MET A 514 -4.68 3.89 -8.50
C MET A 514 -3.37 3.71 -7.75
N MET A 515 -2.38 3.06 -8.37
CA MET A 515 -1.07 2.82 -7.75
C MET A 515 -0.30 4.11 -7.47
N THR A 516 -0.42 5.11 -8.36
CA THR A 516 0.35 6.36 -8.30
C THR A 516 -0.43 7.56 -7.76
N ASN A 517 -1.75 7.44 -7.62
CA ASN A 517 -2.67 8.55 -7.38
C ASN A 517 -2.61 9.65 -8.47
N ILE A 518 -2.17 9.29 -9.69
CA ILE A 518 -2.11 10.18 -10.85
C ILE A 518 -3.25 9.81 -11.79
N PRO A 519 -4.17 10.71 -12.17
CA PRO A 519 -5.32 10.38 -13.03
C PRO A 519 -4.90 10.14 -14.50
N VAL A 520 -4.18 9.05 -14.74
CA VAL A 520 -3.56 8.72 -16.06
C VAL A 520 -4.59 8.62 -17.18
N ASN A 521 -5.78 8.06 -16.93
CA ASN A 521 -6.85 7.92 -17.92
C ASN A 521 -7.40 9.24 -18.43
N LYS A 522 -7.48 10.24 -17.54
CA LYS A 522 -7.94 11.58 -17.94
C LYS A 522 -6.88 12.29 -18.76
N ILE A 523 -5.61 11.92 -18.60
CA ILE A 523 -4.47 12.51 -19.27
C ILE A 523 -4.44 12.17 -20.77
N VAL A 524 -4.79 10.93 -21.16
CA VAL A 524 -4.60 10.46 -22.56
C VAL A 524 -5.67 10.98 -23.52
N LYS A 525 -6.94 11.03 -23.14
CA LYS A 525 -8.04 11.38 -24.07
C LYS A 525 -8.68 12.77 -23.86
N SER A 526 -8.75 13.27 -22.63
CA SER A 526 -9.42 14.56 -22.37
C SER A 526 -8.45 15.74 -22.27
N GLU A 527 -7.13 15.51 -22.10
CA GLU A 527 -6.14 16.57 -21.90
C GLU A 527 -6.04 17.53 -23.08
N LYS A 528 -6.05 17.05 -24.33
CA LYS A 528 -5.96 17.96 -25.48
C LYS A 528 -7.08 18.98 -25.49
N ASN A 529 -8.31 18.57 -25.17
CA ASN A 529 -9.47 19.47 -25.10
C ASN A 529 -9.48 20.32 -23.84
N LYS A 530 -9.06 19.79 -22.70
CA LYS A 530 -8.89 20.55 -21.45
C LYS A 530 -7.78 21.59 -21.58
N LEU A 531 -6.61 21.21 -22.12
CA LEU A 531 -5.49 22.12 -22.34
C LEU A 531 -5.80 23.23 -23.34
N ALA A 532 -6.59 22.95 -24.36
CA ALA A 532 -7.05 23.98 -25.31
C ALA A 532 -7.97 25.03 -24.63
N LYS A 533 -8.81 24.60 -23.66
CA LYS A 533 -9.74 25.47 -22.93
C LYS A 533 -9.18 26.02 -21.63
N LEU A 534 -7.95 25.63 -21.26
CA LEU A 534 -7.35 25.96 -19.95
C LEU A 534 -7.23 27.47 -19.74
N THR A 535 -6.86 28.24 -20.79
CA THR A 535 -6.77 29.69 -20.70
C THR A 535 -8.12 30.32 -20.36
N GLU A 536 -9.20 29.82 -20.97
CA GLU A 536 -10.56 30.33 -20.73
C GLU A 536 -11.07 29.92 -19.32
N SER A 537 -10.81 28.68 -18.91
CA SER A 537 -11.19 28.20 -17.58
C SER A 537 -10.50 28.99 -16.45
N ILE A 538 -9.19 29.19 -16.56
CA ILE A 538 -8.42 29.97 -15.59
C ILE A 538 -8.85 31.43 -15.62
N GLY A 539 -9.06 32.03 -16.81
CA GLY A 539 -9.48 33.43 -16.97
C GLY A 539 -10.83 33.74 -16.32
N LYS A 540 -11.73 32.75 -16.21
CA LYS A 540 -13.01 32.91 -15.48
C LYS A 540 -12.82 32.95 -13.96
N LYS A 541 -11.75 32.33 -13.44
CA LYS A 541 -11.46 32.23 -12.00
C LYS A 541 -10.42 33.27 -11.52
N LEU A 542 -9.57 33.75 -12.43
CA LEU A 542 -8.53 34.75 -12.15
C LEU A 542 -8.74 36.00 -12.98
N ILE A 543 -9.11 37.09 -12.35
CA ILE A 543 -9.44 38.37 -13.00
C ILE A 543 -8.20 39.26 -13.12
N GLY A 544 -8.10 40.00 -14.23
CA GLY A 544 -7.08 41.05 -14.45
C GLY A 544 -5.68 40.54 -14.84
N GLN A 545 -5.48 39.24 -15.07
CA GLN A 545 -4.15 38.63 -15.28
C GLN A 545 -4.04 37.82 -16.58
N THR A 546 -4.65 38.31 -17.68
CA THR A 546 -4.75 37.54 -18.94
C THR A 546 -3.39 37.17 -19.51
N GLU A 547 -2.43 38.13 -19.58
CA GLU A 547 -1.08 37.89 -20.10
C GLU A 547 -0.32 36.85 -19.28
N ALA A 548 -0.45 36.91 -17.95
CA ALA A 548 0.17 35.97 -17.03
C ALA A 548 -0.36 34.54 -17.25
N VAL A 549 -1.68 34.39 -17.38
CA VAL A 549 -2.34 33.10 -17.64
C VAL A 549 -1.90 32.53 -19.00
N GLU A 550 -1.88 33.35 -20.05
CA GLU A 550 -1.46 32.90 -21.39
C GLU A 550 -0.03 32.37 -21.41
N LYS A 551 0.92 33.07 -20.77
CA LYS A 551 2.32 32.63 -20.70
C LYS A 551 2.45 31.29 -20.01
N VAL A 552 1.83 31.14 -18.86
CA VAL A 552 1.88 29.88 -18.07
C VAL A 552 1.27 28.72 -18.86
N VAL A 553 0.07 28.93 -19.44
CA VAL A 553 -0.62 27.89 -20.22
C VAL A 553 0.17 27.50 -21.46
N LYS A 554 0.76 28.44 -22.21
CA LYS A 554 1.62 28.16 -23.38
C LYS A 554 2.84 27.32 -23.02
N ALA A 555 3.47 27.59 -21.87
CA ALA A 555 4.62 26.80 -21.42
C ALA A 555 4.21 25.36 -21.04
N ILE A 556 3.07 25.20 -20.35
CA ILE A 556 2.52 23.87 -20.01
C ILE A 556 2.12 23.10 -21.27
N GLN A 557 1.48 23.76 -22.24
CA GLN A 557 1.11 23.15 -23.51
C GLN A 557 2.34 22.67 -24.30
N ARG A 558 3.46 23.44 -24.33
CA ARG A 558 4.74 23.01 -24.94
C ARG A 558 5.29 21.74 -24.34
N ASN A 559 5.27 21.63 -23.01
CA ASN A 559 5.72 20.43 -22.32
C ASN A 559 4.83 19.21 -22.65
N ARG A 560 3.51 19.39 -22.56
CA ARG A 560 2.55 18.31 -22.83
C ARG A 560 2.52 17.87 -24.30
N ALA A 561 2.89 18.75 -25.21
CA ALA A 561 3.09 18.41 -26.62
C ALA A 561 4.39 17.61 -26.90
N GLY A 562 5.20 17.32 -25.88
CA GLY A 562 6.46 16.57 -26.02
C GLY A 562 7.61 17.39 -26.61
N LEU A 563 7.48 18.72 -26.67
CA LEU A 563 8.50 19.61 -27.23
C LEU A 563 9.59 20.02 -26.21
N LYS A 564 9.42 19.68 -24.95
CA LYS A 564 10.38 19.92 -23.88
C LYS A 564 11.08 18.60 -23.52
N ALA A 565 12.33 18.67 -23.05
CA ALA A 565 13.07 17.49 -22.59
C ALA A 565 12.28 16.77 -21.48
N PRO A 566 12.14 15.44 -21.56
CA PRO A 566 11.33 14.65 -20.62
C PRO A 566 11.84 14.69 -19.19
N ASP A 567 13.14 14.96 -19.02
CA ASP A 567 13.80 14.97 -17.72
C ASP A 567 13.53 16.24 -16.90
N LYS A 568 12.87 17.26 -17.48
CA LYS A 568 12.59 18.53 -16.79
C LYS A 568 11.18 18.58 -16.22
N PRO A 569 10.94 19.39 -15.16
CA PRO A 569 9.60 19.67 -14.65
C PRO A 569 8.63 20.14 -15.74
N ILE A 570 7.32 19.89 -15.57
CA ILE A 570 6.27 20.33 -16.52
C ILE A 570 6.40 21.82 -16.81
N GLY A 571 6.61 22.64 -15.76
CA GLY A 571 6.85 24.08 -15.88
C GLY A 571 7.57 24.62 -14.67
N SER A 572 8.41 25.63 -14.88
CA SER A 572 9.10 26.36 -13.83
C SER A 572 8.92 27.86 -14.03
N PHE A 573 8.32 28.56 -13.07
CA PHE A 573 7.91 29.94 -13.22
C PHE A 573 8.35 30.80 -12.03
N ILE A 574 8.73 32.05 -12.32
CA ILE A 574 8.81 33.11 -11.30
C ILE A 574 7.64 34.06 -11.49
N PHE A 575 6.79 34.20 -10.48
CA PHE A 575 5.68 35.12 -10.43
C PHE A 575 6.05 36.40 -9.71
N LEU A 576 6.09 37.50 -10.44
CA LEU A 576 6.49 38.81 -9.95
C LEU A 576 5.28 39.76 -9.86
N GLY A 577 5.26 40.59 -8.86
CA GLY A 577 4.21 41.60 -8.70
C GLY A 577 3.93 41.91 -7.25
N GLN A 578 3.07 42.89 -7.04
CA GLN A 578 2.67 43.34 -5.71
C GLN A 578 1.96 42.23 -4.91
N THR A 579 1.85 42.42 -3.62
CA THR A 579 1.06 41.51 -2.76
C THR A 579 -0.42 41.66 -3.08
N GLY A 580 -1.17 40.56 -3.14
CA GLY A 580 -2.62 40.57 -3.32
C GLY A 580 -3.09 40.71 -4.78
N VAL A 581 -2.21 40.55 -5.79
CA VAL A 581 -2.57 40.59 -7.23
C VAL A 581 -2.98 39.20 -7.80
N GLY A 582 -2.98 38.13 -7.01
CA GLY A 582 -3.46 36.83 -7.44
C GLY A 582 -2.35 35.79 -7.72
N LYS A 583 -1.08 36.01 -7.37
CA LYS A 583 0.04 35.05 -7.58
C LYS A 583 -0.24 33.67 -6.97
N THR A 584 -0.56 33.62 -5.69
CA THR A 584 -0.88 32.37 -4.98
C THR A 584 -2.21 31.75 -5.46
N GLN A 585 -3.16 32.61 -5.89
CA GLN A 585 -4.43 32.16 -6.43
C GLN A 585 -4.27 31.41 -7.76
N LEU A 586 -3.40 31.92 -8.66
CA LEU A 586 -3.08 31.20 -9.89
C LEU A 586 -2.52 29.81 -9.62
N ALA A 587 -1.62 29.67 -8.63
CA ALA A 587 -1.07 28.36 -8.24
C ALA A 587 -2.15 27.40 -7.74
N LYS A 588 -3.13 27.87 -6.95
CA LYS A 588 -4.28 27.06 -6.50
C LYS A 588 -5.16 26.65 -7.67
N ILE A 589 -5.48 27.58 -8.56
CA ILE A 589 -6.30 27.30 -9.75
C ILE A 589 -5.60 26.29 -10.66
N LEU A 590 -4.27 26.40 -10.86
CA LEU A 590 -3.50 25.45 -11.64
C LEU A 590 -3.52 24.05 -11.00
N ALA A 591 -3.41 23.95 -9.68
CA ALA A 591 -3.54 22.69 -8.96
C ALA A 591 -4.93 22.05 -9.19
N SER A 592 -6.00 22.84 -9.08
CA SER A 592 -7.36 22.36 -9.31
C SER A 592 -7.64 21.98 -10.76
N GLU A 593 -7.16 22.75 -11.76
CA GLU A 593 -7.46 22.53 -13.19
C GLU A 593 -6.61 21.44 -13.84
N ILE A 594 -5.33 21.33 -13.45
CA ILE A 594 -4.38 20.38 -14.06
C ILE A 594 -4.31 19.08 -13.25
N PHE A 595 -4.36 19.19 -11.92
CA PHE A 595 -4.17 18.06 -11.02
C PHE A 595 -5.47 17.65 -10.29
N ASP A 596 -6.63 18.15 -10.75
CA ASP A 596 -8.00 17.85 -10.31
C ASP A 596 -8.28 18.08 -8.80
N SER A 597 -7.33 18.61 -8.01
CA SER A 597 -7.51 18.92 -6.58
C SER A 597 -6.61 20.07 -6.12
N GLU A 598 -7.15 20.95 -5.29
CA GLU A 598 -6.35 21.98 -4.60
C GLU A 598 -5.38 21.36 -3.57
N GLU A 599 -5.62 20.15 -3.10
CA GLU A 599 -4.73 19.45 -2.18
C GLU A 599 -3.38 19.08 -2.84
N ASN A 600 -3.31 19.04 -4.17
CA ASN A 600 -2.09 18.82 -4.93
C ASN A 600 -1.22 20.10 -5.03
N LEU A 601 -1.49 21.10 -4.19
CA LEU A 601 -0.65 22.26 -3.99
C LEU A 601 0.26 22.06 -2.77
N ILE A 602 1.57 21.93 -3.01
CA ILE A 602 2.60 21.91 -1.98
C ILE A 602 3.10 23.34 -1.78
N ARG A 603 2.66 23.98 -0.73
CA ARG A 603 3.10 25.35 -0.41
C ARG A 603 4.20 25.33 0.64
N ILE A 604 5.28 26.09 0.37
CA ILE A 604 6.41 26.31 1.26
C ILE A 604 6.68 27.81 1.30
N ASP A 605 6.71 28.38 2.50
CA ASP A 605 7.06 29.77 2.72
C ASP A 605 8.56 29.90 2.93
N MET A 606 9.24 30.57 1.98
CA MET A 606 10.69 30.71 2.01
C MET A 606 11.18 31.65 3.12
N SER A 607 10.32 32.42 3.74
CA SER A 607 10.68 33.21 4.92
C SER A 607 11.09 32.36 6.14
N GLU A 608 10.67 31.09 6.19
CA GLU A 608 11.10 30.13 7.22
C GLU A 608 12.49 29.53 6.94
N TYR A 609 13.07 29.81 5.75
CA TYR A 609 14.28 29.18 5.23
C TYR A 609 15.39 30.20 4.91
N MET A 610 15.51 31.23 5.74
CA MET A 610 16.53 32.28 5.60
C MET A 610 17.93 31.82 6.07
N GLU A 611 18.00 30.88 6.97
CA GLU A 611 19.23 30.41 7.57
C GLU A 611 19.83 29.22 6.82
N LYS A 612 21.15 29.08 6.87
CA LYS A 612 21.90 28.02 6.20
C LYS A 612 21.45 26.61 6.62
N PHE A 613 21.13 26.42 7.88
CA PHE A 613 20.64 25.12 8.39
C PHE A 613 19.22 24.78 7.96
N ALA A 614 18.48 25.73 7.45
CA ALA A 614 17.12 25.50 7.01
C ALA A 614 17.01 24.59 5.77
N ILE A 615 18.09 24.46 4.98
CA ILE A 615 18.15 23.54 3.83
C ILE A 615 17.95 22.08 4.28
N SER A 616 18.54 21.70 5.42
CA SER A 616 18.37 20.36 5.99
C SER A 616 16.90 20.05 6.32
N ARG A 617 16.10 21.05 6.60
CA ARG A 617 14.64 20.88 6.80
C ARG A 617 13.91 20.60 5.48
N LEU A 618 14.41 21.07 4.33
CA LEU A 618 13.80 20.84 3.02
C LEU A 618 14.16 19.47 2.45
N ILE A 619 15.42 19.05 2.57
CA ILE A 619 15.98 17.86 1.92
C ILE A 619 16.16 16.71 2.91
N GLY A 620 16.30 17.00 4.20
CA GLY A 620 16.63 16.08 5.27
C GLY A 620 17.99 16.40 5.89
N ALA A 621 18.18 16.02 7.15
CA ALA A 621 19.44 16.24 7.87
C ALA A 621 20.52 15.23 7.42
N PRO A 622 21.81 15.59 7.39
CA PRO A 622 22.89 14.65 7.13
C PRO A 622 22.96 13.55 8.19
N PRO A 623 23.55 12.38 7.87
CA PRO A 623 23.76 11.31 8.84
C PRO A 623 24.42 11.78 10.12
N GLY A 624 23.86 11.39 11.28
CA GLY A 624 24.38 11.78 12.60
C GLY A 624 23.78 13.06 13.21
N TYR A 625 22.93 13.79 12.49
CA TYR A 625 22.20 14.94 13.04
C TYR A 625 20.77 14.57 13.43
N VAL A 626 20.20 15.30 14.40
CA VAL A 626 18.81 15.12 14.85
C VAL A 626 17.87 15.40 13.68
N GLY A 627 16.88 14.48 13.45
CA GLY A 627 15.93 14.59 12.35
C GLY A 627 16.37 13.89 11.04
N TYR A 628 17.46 13.11 11.04
CA TYR A 628 17.91 12.35 9.87
C TYR A 628 16.85 11.36 9.37
N GLU A 629 16.16 10.66 10.29
CA GLU A 629 15.14 9.66 9.95
C GLU A 629 13.80 10.27 9.48
N GLU A 630 13.53 11.54 9.82
CA GLU A 630 12.27 12.21 9.47
C GLU A 630 12.17 12.62 8.00
N GLY A 631 13.31 12.65 7.28
CA GLY A 631 13.37 13.12 5.90
C GLY A 631 13.13 14.63 5.75
N GLY A 632 13.23 15.15 4.53
CA GLY A 632 13.02 16.58 4.25
C GLY A 632 11.55 16.93 3.98
N GLN A 633 11.11 18.11 4.39
CA GLN A 633 9.73 18.56 4.21
C GLN A 633 9.32 18.67 2.73
N LEU A 634 10.20 19.15 1.86
CA LEU A 634 9.94 19.23 0.43
C LEU A 634 10.05 17.84 -0.20
N SER A 635 11.13 17.13 0.06
CA SER A 635 11.38 15.80 -0.52
C SER A 635 10.29 14.80 -0.18
N GLU A 636 9.84 14.73 1.08
CA GLU A 636 8.77 13.82 1.51
C GLU A 636 7.40 14.21 0.95
N LYS A 637 7.06 15.51 0.89
CA LYS A 637 5.79 15.96 0.32
C LYS A 637 5.71 15.63 -1.17
N VAL A 638 6.79 15.86 -1.93
CA VAL A 638 6.85 15.57 -3.38
C VAL A 638 6.87 14.05 -3.62
N ARG A 639 7.59 13.28 -2.80
CA ARG A 639 7.58 11.82 -2.87
C ARG A 639 6.17 11.23 -2.71
N ARG A 640 5.39 11.78 -1.78
CA ARG A 640 4.00 11.36 -1.56
C ARG A 640 3.04 11.87 -2.62
N ARG A 641 3.33 13.01 -3.25
CA ARG A 641 2.50 13.65 -4.28
C ARG A 641 3.38 14.08 -5.47
N PRO A 642 3.84 13.13 -6.28
CA PRO A 642 4.76 13.42 -7.39
C PRO A 642 4.07 14.19 -8.53
N TYR A 643 2.74 14.31 -8.50
CA TYR A 643 1.93 15.04 -9.47
C TYR A 643 1.26 16.23 -8.76
N SER A 644 2.00 17.35 -8.69
CA SER A 644 1.60 18.50 -7.86
C SER A 644 2.14 19.83 -8.36
N VAL A 645 1.53 20.92 -7.89
CA VAL A 645 2.08 22.27 -8.00
C VAL A 645 2.90 22.57 -6.74
N ILE A 646 4.16 22.92 -6.92
CA ILE A 646 5.04 23.33 -5.83
C ILE A 646 5.11 24.86 -5.83
N LEU A 647 4.61 25.48 -4.78
CA LEU A 647 4.63 26.92 -4.60
C LEU A 647 5.67 27.29 -3.53
N LEU A 648 6.75 27.93 -3.96
CA LEU A 648 7.78 28.52 -3.11
C LEU A 648 7.44 30.02 -2.97
N ASP A 649 6.88 30.39 -1.82
CA ASP A 649 6.38 31.75 -1.57
C ASP A 649 7.51 32.63 -1.02
N GLU A 650 7.61 33.89 -1.47
CA GLU A 650 8.62 34.90 -1.07
C GLU A 650 10.07 34.40 -1.26
N VAL A 651 10.35 33.89 -2.45
CA VAL A 651 11.63 33.20 -2.77
C VAL A 651 12.86 34.10 -2.57
N GLU A 652 12.73 35.44 -2.67
CA GLU A 652 13.81 36.41 -2.40
C GLU A 652 14.33 36.41 -0.95
N LYS A 653 13.59 35.77 -0.02
CA LYS A 653 13.99 35.64 1.36
C LYS A 653 14.81 34.37 1.66
N ALA A 654 14.81 33.45 0.71
CA ALA A 654 15.49 32.16 0.86
C ALA A 654 17.02 32.30 0.93
N HIS A 655 17.67 31.41 1.69
CA HIS A 655 19.13 31.34 1.68
C HIS A 655 19.66 30.98 0.27
N PRO A 656 20.77 31.59 -0.21
CA PRO A 656 21.32 31.34 -1.54
C PRO A 656 21.56 29.87 -1.91
N ASP A 657 21.93 29.05 -0.95
CA ASP A 657 22.16 27.62 -1.19
C ASP A 657 20.89 26.85 -1.62
N ILE A 658 19.70 27.36 -1.31
CA ILE A 658 18.43 26.78 -1.80
C ILE A 658 18.33 26.93 -3.31
N PHE A 659 18.81 28.01 -3.90
CA PHE A 659 18.86 28.16 -5.36
C PHE A 659 19.78 27.13 -6.01
N ASN A 660 20.92 26.83 -5.38
CA ASN A 660 21.83 25.78 -5.85
C ASN A 660 21.17 24.39 -5.86
N MET A 661 20.38 24.08 -4.85
CA MET A 661 19.56 22.88 -4.80
C MET A 661 18.50 22.87 -5.89
N LEU A 662 17.79 23.98 -6.09
CA LEU A 662 16.76 24.09 -7.13
C LEU A 662 17.34 23.98 -8.55
N LEU A 663 18.62 24.35 -8.77
CA LEU A 663 19.29 24.16 -10.06
C LEU A 663 19.26 22.67 -10.49
N GLN A 664 19.53 21.76 -9.57
CA GLN A 664 19.46 20.32 -9.85
C GLN A 664 18.06 19.91 -10.26
N VAL A 665 17.03 20.38 -9.58
CA VAL A 665 15.62 20.09 -9.91
C VAL A 665 15.25 20.62 -11.28
N LEU A 666 15.68 21.84 -11.62
CA LEU A 666 15.34 22.50 -12.89
C LEU A 666 16.07 21.91 -14.09
N ASP A 667 17.27 21.33 -13.92
CA ASP A 667 18.05 20.70 -15.00
C ASP A 667 17.72 19.22 -15.18
N ASP A 668 17.81 18.45 -14.07
CA ASP A 668 17.76 17.00 -14.09
C ASP A 668 16.36 16.47 -13.76
N GLY A 669 15.46 17.31 -13.23
CA GLY A 669 14.10 16.94 -12.81
C GLY A 669 14.05 16.04 -11.58
N PHE A 670 15.12 15.88 -10.84
CA PHE A 670 15.15 15.13 -9.59
C PHE A 670 16.00 15.84 -8.52
N LEU A 671 15.74 15.47 -7.28
CA LEU A 671 16.50 15.93 -6.12
C LEU A 671 16.95 14.71 -5.32
N THR A 672 18.22 14.66 -4.95
CA THR A 672 18.73 13.63 -4.04
C THR A 672 18.55 14.10 -2.60
N ASP A 673 17.80 13.33 -1.80
CA ASP A 673 17.62 13.64 -0.37
C ASP A 673 18.81 13.19 0.47
N SER A 674 18.77 13.50 1.77
CA SER A 674 19.83 13.13 2.74
C SER A 674 20.00 11.62 2.90
N LEU A 675 19.00 10.82 2.55
CA LEU A 675 19.02 9.36 2.57
C LEU A 675 19.56 8.76 1.25
N GLY A 676 20.00 9.60 0.28
CA GLY A 676 20.45 9.15 -1.02
C GLY A 676 19.33 8.80 -2.02
N ARG A 677 18.08 9.01 -1.66
CA ARG A 677 16.94 8.68 -2.53
C ARG A 677 16.74 9.78 -3.57
N LYS A 678 16.51 9.41 -4.82
CA LYS A 678 16.17 10.32 -5.92
C LYS A 678 14.69 10.63 -5.90
N ILE A 679 14.32 11.87 -5.59
CA ILE A 679 12.94 12.37 -5.60
C ILE A 679 12.65 12.99 -6.96
N ASN A 680 11.63 12.51 -7.64
CA ASN A 680 11.28 12.92 -9.01
C ASN A 680 10.37 14.16 -9.00
N PHE A 681 10.77 15.21 -9.75
CA PHE A 681 10.03 16.45 -9.94
C PHE A 681 9.53 16.63 -11.38
N GLN A 682 9.77 15.66 -12.28
CA GLN A 682 9.42 15.75 -13.70
C GLN A 682 7.92 15.98 -13.93
N ASN A 683 7.08 15.47 -13.07
CA ASN A 683 5.63 15.61 -13.14
C ASN A 683 5.08 16.76 -12.28
N THR A 684 5.93 17.70 -11.84
CA THR A 684 5.53 18.85 -11.04
C THR A 684 5.56 20.15 -11.83
N ILE A 685 4.78 21.14 -11.36
CA ILE A 685 4.89 22.54 -11.80
C ILE A 685 5.48 23.34 -10.64
N ILE A 686 6.62 23.99 -10.87
CA ILE A 686 7.32 24.77 -9.84
C ILE A 686 7.00 26.24 -10.04
N ILE A 687 6.43 26.87 -9.04
CA ILE A 687 6.06 28.29 -9.02
C ILE A 687 6.79 28.94 -7.86
N MET A 688 7.55 29.97 -8.17
CA MET A 688 8.25 30.81 -7.20
C MET A 688 7.63 32.19 -7.18
N THR A 689 7.12 32.67 -6.05
CA THR A 689 6.59 34.04 -5.97
C THR A 689 7.63 34.98 -5.40
N SER A 690 7.65 36.19 -5.94
CA SER A 690 8.54 37.23 -5.42
C SER A 690 7.87 38.62 -5.53
N ASN A 691 8.28 39.47 -4.59
CA ASN A 691 7.88 40.89 -4.54
C ASN A 691 9.02 41.81 -4.98
N VAL A 692 10.12 41.27 -5.53
CA VAL A 692 11.27 42.02 -6.02
C VAL A 692 10.85 42.96 -7.14
N GLY A 693 11.33 44.17 -7.13
CA GLY A 693 11.02 45.23 -8.12
C GLY A 693 9.72 46.01 -7.86
N ALA A 694 8.78 45.43 -7.09
CA ALA A 694 7.48 46.06 -6.86
C ALA A 694 7.57 47.37 -6.05
N ARG A 695 8.60 47.53 -5.22
CA ARG A 695 8.86 48.77 -4.46
C ARG A 695 9.46 49.84 -5.35
N GLN A 696 10.42 49.48 -6.20
CA GLN A 696 11.15 50.36 -7.12
C GLN A 696 10.20 50.93 -8.19
N VAL A 697 9.31 50.11 -8.71
CA VAL A 697 8.27 50.57 -9.67
C VAL A 697 7.40 51.63 -9.03
N LYS A 698 7.00 51.53 -7.77
CA LYS A 698 6.22 52.55 -7.05
C LYS A 698 6.98 53.87 -6.81
N ASP A 699 8.26 53.77 -6.58
CA ASP A 699 9.10 54.96 -6.36
C ASP A 699 9.35 55.70 -7.67
N PHE A 700 9.46 55.01 -8.80
CA PHE A 700 9.55 55.59 -10.14
C PHE A 700 8.23 56.21 -10.63
N GLY A 701 7.06 55.65 -10.28
CA GLY A 701 5.73 56.16 -10.66
C GLY A 701 5.29 57.45 -9.92
N ARG A 702 6.04 57.91 -8.92
CA ARG A 702 5.75 59.13 -8.15
C ARG A 702 6.39 60.39 -8.73
N GLY A 703 6.96 60.36 -9.94
CA GLY A 703 7.43 61.52 -10.65
C GLY A 703 6.28 62.48 -11.04
N LEU A 704 6.32 63.68 -10.47
CA LEU A 704 5.38 64.77 -10.71
C LEU A 704 5.22 65.07 -12.24
N GLY A 705 4.08 64.75 -12.83
CA GLY A 705 3.75 65.09 -14.20
C GLY A 705 2.45 64.47 -14.72
N PHE A 706 1.63 65.16 -15.45
CA PHE A 706 0.35 64.76 -16.03
C PHE A 706 0.52 63.55 -16.99
N GLU A 707 -0.19 62.47 -16.77
CA GLU A 707 -0.16 61.25 -17.55
C GLU A 707 -0.91 61.41 -18.88
N THR A 708 -0.22 61.31 -19.99
CA THR A 708 -0.81 61.15 -21.31
C THR A 708 -0.86 59.68 -21.74
N ALA A 709 -1.82 59.27 -22.60
CA ALA A 709 -2.03 57.88 -23.01
C ALA A 709 -0.75 57.21 -23.68
N SER A 710 0.11 58.02 -24.30
CA SER A 710 1.40 57.59 -24.84
C SER A 710 2.46 57.32 -23.78
N GLN A 711 2.37 57.94 -22.61
CA GLN A 711 3.26 57.70 -21.46
C GLN A 711 2.91 56.41 -20.72
N LYS A 712 1.64 55.96 -20.73
CA LYS A 712 1.24 54.70 -20.15
C LYS A 712 1.86 53.47 -20.85
N ALA A 713 2.00 53.52 -22.16
CA ALA A 713 2.64 52.42 -22.88
C ALA A 713 4.16 52.40 -22.67
N GLN A 714 4.82 53.56 -22.61
CA GLN A 714 6.24 53.68 -22.28
C GLN A 714 6.53 53.36 -20.82
N SER A 715 5.61 53.62 -19.88
CA SER A 715 5.78 53.29 -18.46
C SER A 715 5.81 51.77 -18.21
N ALA A 716 5.02 51.00 -18.96
CA ALA A 716 5.00 49.53 -18.83
C ALA A 716 6.32 48.87 -19.26
N ASP A 717 6.97 49.41 -20.30
CA ASP A 717 8.27 48.89 -20.75
C ASP A 717 9.40 49.30 -19.79
N ILE A 718 9.30 50.51 -19.22
CA ILE A 718 10.25 50.97 -18.20
C ILE A 718 10.08 50.15 -16.92
N GLU A 719 8.85 49.87 -16.49
CA GLU A 719 8.56 48.98 -15.35
C GLU A 719 9.14 47.58 -15.51
N LYS A 720 8.96 46.97 -16.72
CA LYS A 720 9.55 45.68 -17.05
C LYS A 720 11.09 45.73 -16.96
N GLY A 721 11.71 46.77 -17.50
CA GLY A 721 13.18 46.95 -17.45
C GLY A 721 13.71 47.12 -16.03
N VAL A 722 12.99 47.81 -15.13
CA VAL A 722 13.38 47.97 -13.73
C VAL A 722 13.26 46.62 -12.99
N ILE A 723 12.19 45.87 -13.21
CA ILE A 723 11.96 44.55 -12.61
C ILE A 723 13.06 43.57 -13.05
N GLU A 724 13.38 43.53 -14.36
CA GLU A 724 14.44 42.67 -14.88
C GLU A 724 15.83 43.01 -14.31
N LYS A 725 16.11 44.28 -14.10
CA LYS A 725 17.37 44.71 -13.49
C LYS A 725 17.49 44.29 -12.04
N GLU A 726 16.43 44.39 -11.26
CA GLU A 726 16.40 43.97 -9.86
C GLU A 726 16.43 42.45 -9.73
N LEU A 727 15.80 41.69 -10.65
CA LEU A 727 15.90 40.23 -10.70
C LEU A 727 17.34 39.76 -10.88
N LYS A 728 18.08 40.38 -11.85
CA LYS A 728 19.47 40.05 -12.11
C LYS A 728 20.41 40.37 -10.95
N LYS A 729 19.99 41.23 -10.02
CA LYS A 729 20.75 41.52 -8.77
C LYS A 729 20.44 40.48 -7.70
N THR A 730 19.19 39.97 -7.65
CA THR A 730 18.72 39.09 -6.58
C THR A 730 19.04 37.61 -6.89
N PHE A 731 18.92 37.22 -8.15
CA PHE A 731 19.10 35.84 -8.60
C PHE A 731 20.29 35.72 -9.55
N SER A 732 21.02 34.60 -9.48
CA SER A 732 22.13 34.37 -10.39
C SER A 732 21.63 34.22 -11.83
N PRO A 733 22.41 34.67 -12.84
CA PRO A 733 22.05 34.47 -14.25
C PRO A 733 21.84 33.01 -14.61
N GLU A 734 22.59 32.11 -13.97
CA GLU A 734 22.48 30.67 -14.17
C GLU A 734 21.11 30.15 -13.76
N PHE A 735 20.59 30.58 -12.62
CA PHE A 735 19.27 30.21 -12.12
C PHE A 735 18.14 30.75 -13.03
N LEU A 736 18.25 32.03 -13.44
CA LEU A 736 17.24 32.65 -14.31
C LEU A 736 17.15 31.99 -15.68
N ASN A 737 18.26 31.52 -16.24
CA ASN A 737 18.30 30.85 -17.55
C ASN A 737 17.67 29.44 -17.54
N ARG A 738 17.49 28.83 -16.38
CA ARG A 738 16.87 27.51 -16.23
C ARG A 738 15.36 27.54 -15.99
N ILE A 739 14.81 28.73 -15.77
CA ILE A 739 13.39 28.97 -15.56
C ILE A 739 12.71 29.11 -16.92
N ASP A 740 11.56 28.46 -17.09
CA ASP A 740 10.81 28.46 -18.35
C ASP A 740 10.28 29.84 -18.71
N ASP A 741 9.74 30.56 -17.72
CA ASP A 741 9.23 31.93 -17.96
C ASP A 741 9.15 32.75 -16.66
N ILE A 742 9.32 34.06 -16.84
CA ILE A 742 9.12 35.07 -15.80
C ILE A 742 7.79 35.76 -16.06
N VAL A 743 6.85 35.59 -15.13
CA VAL A 743 5.47 36.04 -15.26
C VAL A 743 5.25 37.26 -14.38
N ILE A 744 4.98 38.38 -15.00
CA ILE A 744 4.72 39.65 -14.31
C ILE A 744 3.21 39.81 -14.12
N PHE A 745 2.77 40.01 -12.89
CA PHE A 745 1.39 40.26 -12.51
C PHE A 745 1.12 41.77 -12.47
N ASN A 746 0.10 42.19 -13.19
CA ASN A 746 -0.32 43.57 -13.24
C ASN A 746 -1.02 43.98 -11.95
N SER A 747 -0.98 45.25 -11.63
CA SER A 747 -1.83 45.84 -10.57
C SER A 747 -3.31 45.74 -10.95
N LEU A 748 -4.17 45.48 -9.97
CA LEU A 748 -5.61 45.35 -10.19
C LEU A 748 -6.30 46.72 -10.27
N ASP A 749 -7.15 46.91 -11.26
CA ASP A 749 -8.00 48.10 -11.41
C ASP A 749 -9.30 47.95 -10.59
N GLN A 750 -10.03 49.10 -10.37
CA GLN A 750 -11.29 49.04 -9.64
C GLN A 750 -12.35 48.11 -10.27
N LYS A 751 -12.35 47.99 -11.59
CA LYS A 751 -13.22 47.05 -12.33
C LYS A 751 -12.87 45.59 -11.99
N ASP A 752 -11.57 45.29 -11.91
CA ASP A 752 -11.09 43.94 -11.55
C ASP A 752 -11.51 43.59 -10.13
N ILE A 753 -11.38 44.52 -9.19
CA ILE A 753 -11.77 44.33 -7.79
C ILE A 753 -13.27 44.01 -7.69
N ARG A 754 -14.12 44.69 -8.44
CA ARG A 754 -15.57 44.43 -8.45
C ARG A 754 -15.85 42.99 -8.95
N ASN A 755 -15.19 42.60 -10.03
CA ASN A 755 -15.32 41.21 -10.54
C ASN A 755 -14.80 40.16 -9.56
N ILE A 756 -13.76 40.48 -8.79
CA ILE A 756 -13.25 39.61 -7.72
C ILE A 756 -14.25 39.48 -6.57
N VAL A 757 -14.89 40.59 -6.19
CA VAL A 757 -16.01 40.59 -5.19
C VAL A 757 -17.10 39.61 -5.63
N ASP A 758 -17.49 39.64 -6.90
CA ASP A 758 -18.51 38.72 -7.43
C ASP A 758 -18.10 37.26 -7.33
N ILE A 759 -16.81 36.92 -7.51
CA ILE A 759 -16.28 35.55 -7.40
C ILE A 759 -16.28 35.09 -5.93
N GLU A 760 -15.78 35.93 -5.03
CA GLU A 760 -15.69 35.61 -3.59
C GLU A 760 -17.09 35.49 -2.97
N LEU A 761 -18.02 36.35 -3.34
CA LEU A 761 -19.41 36.29 -2.89
C LEU A 761 -20.13 35.03 -3.37
N LYS A 762 -19.84 34.51 -4.58
CA LYS A 762 -20.40 33.21 -5.02
C LYS A 762 -20.08 32.07 -4.06
N GLY A 763 -18.87 32.04 -3.52
CA GLY A 763 -18.48 31.06 -2.53
C GLY A 763 -19.25 31.19 -1.21
N LEU A 764 -19.52 32.41 -0.79
CA LEU A 764 -20.33 32.72 0.38
C LEU A 764 -21.80 32.36 0.15
N VAL A 765 -22.38 32.78 -0.99
CA VAL A 765 -23.75 32.43 -1.40
C VAL A 765 -23.98 30.93 -1.34
N ALA A 766 -23.09 30.13 -1.94
CA ALA A 766 -23.20 28.67 -1.93
C ALA A 766 -23.13 28.05 -0.51
N ARG A 767 -22.41 28.70 0.44
CA ARG A 767 -22.40 28.27 1.85
C ARG A 767 -23.70 28.56 2.56
N ILE A 768 -24.26 29.76 2.30
CA ILE A 768 -25.53 30.22 2.91
C ILE A 768 -26.71 29.41 2.36
N GLU A 769 -26.71 29.10 1.05
CA GLU A 769 -27.73 28.23 0.42
C GLU A 769 -27.74 26.82 1.02
N LYS A 770 -26.57 26.28 1.39
CA LYS A 770 -26.51 24.99 2.12
C LYS A 770 -27.12 25.05 3.54
N LEU A 771 -27.20 26.22 4.13
CA LEU A 771 -27.87 26.43 5.42
C LEU A 771 -29.39 26.65 5.27
N GLY A 772 -29.93 26.65 4.03
CA GLY A 772 -31.35 26.77 3.75
C GLY A 772 -31.82 28.20 3.42
N TYR A 773 -30.91 29.20 3.36
CA TYR A 773 -31.24 30.58 3.09
C TYR A 773 -30.84 31.01 1.67
N GLN A 774 -31.64 31.88 1.02
CA GLN A 774 -31.24 32.51 -0.22
C GLN A 774 -30.66 33.89 0.06
N ILE A 775 -29.55 34.26 -0.63
CA ILE A 775 -28.91 35.56 -0.44
C ILE A 775 -28.73 36.28 -1.78
N SER A 776 -29.05 37.59 -1.81
CA SER A 776 -28.81 38.46 -2.93
C SER A 776 -28.08 39.74 -2.46
N VAL A 777 -26.98 40.07 -3.13
CA VAL A 777 -26.19 41.25 -2.80
C VAL A 777 -26.38 42.29 -3.92
N THR A 778 -26.83 43.49 -3.58
CA THR A 778 -27.06 44.58 -4.55
C THR A 778 -25.75 45.08 -5.16
N ASN A 779 -25.84 45.73 -6.33
CA ASN A 779 -24.65 46.29 -6.98
C ASN A 779 -23.99 47.41 -6.14
N SER A 780 -24.80 48.22 -5.43
CA SER A 780 -24.34 49.25 -4.50
C SER A 780 -23.55 48.63 -3.33
N ALA A 781 -24.05 47.57 -2.75
CA ALA A 781 -23.33 46.84 -1.70
C ALA A 781 -22.00 46.24 -2.21
N LYS A 782 -21.97 45.70 -3.41
CA LYS A 782 -20.74 45.20 -4.05
C LYS A 782 -19.70 46.29 -4.28
N GLU A 783 -20.13 47.47 -4.73
CA GLU A 783 -19.25 48.64 -4.89
C GLU A 783 -18.69 49.12 -3.55
N PHE A 784 -19.51 49.17 -2.53
CA PHE A 784 -19.08 49.48 -1.17
C PHE A 784 -18.02 48.46 -0.66
N ILE A 785 -18.27 47.17 -0.83
CA ILE A 785 -17.30 46.10 -0.45
C ILE A 785 -16.00 46.28 -1.24
N ALA A 786 -16.08 46.56 -2.54
CA ALA A 786 -14.92 46.78 -3.38
C ALA A 786 -14.08 47.98 -2.93
N GLU A 787 -14.73 49.09 -2.55
CA GLU A 787 -14.05 50.28 -2.04
C GLU A 787 -13.37 50.04 -0.68
N LYS A 788 -14.07 49.42 0.27
CA LYS A 788 -13.53 49.11 1.60
C LYS A 788 -12.53 47.97 1.62
N GLY A 789 -12.64 47.02 0.68
CA GLY A 789 -11.78 45.85 0.54
C GLY A 789 -10.53 46.05 -0.32
N PHE A 790 -10.38 47.23 -0.97
CA PHE A 790 -9.21 47.51 -1.80
C PHE A 790 -8.20 48.40 -1.07
N ASP A 791 -6.95 48.02 -1.09
CA ASP A 791 -5.82 48.82 -0.62
C ASP A 791 -4.75 48.83 -1.70
N SER A 792 -4.31 50.04 -2.11
CA SER A 792 -3.27 50.19 -3.13
C SER A 792 -1.93 49.55 -2.78
N LYS A 793 -1.68 49.22 -1.50
CA LYS A 793 -0.46 48.53 -1.02
C LYS A 793 -0.63 47.03 -0.93
N TYR A 794 -1.83 46.56 -0.61
CA TYR A 794 -2.11 45.14 -0.32
C TYR A 794 -3.02 44.48 -1.36
N GLY A 795 -3.44 45.21 -2.41
CA GLY A 795 -4.29 44.72 -3.49
C GLY A 795 -5.64 44.21 -2.98
N ALA A 796 -6.09 43.08 -3.47
CA ALA A 796 -7.36 42.47 -3.06
C ALA A 796 -7.27 41.62 -1.75
N ARG A 797 -6.12 41.58 -1.06
CA ARG A 797 -5.98 40.80 0.18
C ARG A 797 -6.91 41.19 1.33
N PRO A 798 -7.23 42.51 1.53
CA PRO A 798 -8.18 42.93 2.54
C PRO A 798 -9.64 42.61 2.20
N LEU A 799 -9.95 42.22 0.95
CA LEU A 799 -11.29 42.00 0.46
C LEU A 799 -12.04 40.92 1.25
N ASN A 800 -11.38 39.81 1.55
CA ASN A 800 -11.98 38.74 2.35
C ASN A 800 -12.34 39.17 3.76
N ARG A 801 -11.54 40.07 4.36
CA ARG A 801 -11.86 40.67 5.67
C ARG A 801 -13.03 41.66 5.56
N ALA A 802 -13.13 42.36 4.44
CA ALA A 802 -14.27 43.28 4.21
C ALA A 802 -15.56 42.46 4.02
N ILE A 803 -15.51 41.36 3.24
CA ILE A 803 -16.67 40.45 3.09
C ILE A 803 -17.04 39.84 4.43
N GLN A 804 -16.09 39.37 5.20
CA GLN A 804 -16.36 38.83 6.54
C GLN A 804 -17.04 39.86 7.42
N LYS A 805 -16.43 41.04 7.56
CA LYS A 805 -16.90 42.07 8.48
C LYS A 805 -18.25 42.65 8.10
N TYR A 806 -18.49 42.92 6.81
CA TYR A 806 -19.68 43.65 6.35
C TYR A 806 -20.80 42.75 5.84
N VAL A 807 -20.51 41.48 5.52
CA VAL A 807 -21.49 40.53 4.98
C VAL A 807 -21.70 39.34 5.92
N GLU A 808 -20.60 38.57 6.24
CA GLU A 808 -20.73 37.36 7.04
C GLU A 808 -21.18 37.66 8.46
N ASP A 809 -20.59 38.68 9.13
CA ASP A 809 -20.97 39.07 10.50
C ASP A 809 -22.42 39.55 10.55
N LEU A 810 -22.86 40.32 9.53
CA LEU A 810 -24.23 40.82 9.43
C LEU A 810 -25.24 39.66 9.26
N VAL A 811 -24.97 38.72 8.38
CA VAL A 811 -25.80 37.54 8.17
C VAL A 811 -25.82 36.68 9.43
N ALA A 812 -24.67 36.48 10.06
CA ALA A 812 -24.54 35.65 11.26
C ALA A 812 -25.35 36.21 12.44
N GLU A 813 -25.34 37.52 12.63
CA GLU A 813 -26.16 38.23 13.67
C GLU A 813 -27.65 37.93 13.48
N HIS A 814 -28.16 38.05 12.25
CA HIS A 814 -29.57 37.82 11.95
C HIS A 814 -29.96 36.33 12.04
N VAL A 815 -29.07 35.39 11.64
CA VAL A 815 -29.29 33.95 11.78
C VAL A 815 -29.34 33.53 13.26
N VAL A 816 -28.42 34.06 14.10
CA VAL A 816 -28.35 33.70 15.53
C VAL A 816 -29.53 34.30 16.33
N THR A 817 -30.00 35.52 15.96
CA THR A 817 -31.15 36.14 16.62
C THR A 817 -32.50 35.53 16.20
N SER A 818 -32.48 34.48 15.37
CA SER A 818 -33.69 33.78 14.87
C SER A 818 -34.70 34.73 14.19
N SER A 819 -34.22 35.78 13.58
CA SER A 819 -35.03 36.75 12.84
C SER A 819 -35.37 36.32 11.42
N ILE A 820 -34.86 35.12 11.00
CA ILE A 820 -34.94 34.57 9.64
C ILE A 820 -35.51 33.17 9.70
N ASN A 821 -36.43 32.84 8.79
CA ASN A 821 -36.97 31.47 8.65
C ASN A 821 -36.33 30.76 7.46
N ASP A 822 -36.34 29.41 7.48
CA ASP A 822 -35.85 28.59 6.38
C ASP A 822 -36.61 28.92 5.07
N GLY A 823 -35.86 29.32 4.04
CA GLY A 823 -36.40 29.68 2.73
C GLY A 823 -36.59 31.17 2.48
N ASP A 824 -36.31 32.04 3.46
CA ASP A 824 -36.31 33.50 3.28
C ASP A 824 -35.17 33.96 2.37
N THR A 825 -35.42 35.07 1.63
CA THR A 825 -34.41 35.69 0.79
C THR A 825 -33.78 36.87 1.50
N LEU A 826 -32.48 36.78 1.72
CA LEU A 826 -31.68 37.83 2.37
C LEU A 826 -31.17 38.81 1.31
N ILE A 827 -31.53 40.08 1.38
CA ILE A 827 -31.07 41.13 0.47
C ILE A 827 -30.12 42.05 1.23
N ILE A 828 -28.85 42.06 0.80
CA ILE A 828 -27.84 42.98 1.37
C ILE A 828 -27.75 44.21 0.50
N ASP A 829 -27.99 45.36 1.10
CA ASP A 829 -27.95 46.69 0.46
C ASP A 829 -27.16 47.71 1.30
N THR A 830 -26.84 48.85 0.71
CA THR A 830 -26.23 49.96 1.44
C THR A 830 -27.25 50.57 2.36
N GLY A 831 -26.92 50.71 3.65
CA GLY A 831 -27.78 51.32 4.67
C GLY A 831 -27.93 52.85 4.53
N GLU A 832 -28.89 53.42 5.24
CA GLU A 832 -29.09 54.85 5.29
C GLU A 832 -27.92 55.57 6.02
N GLU A 833 -27.20 54.89 6.90
CA GLU A 833 -25.98 55.40 7.53
C GLU A 833 -24.78 55.25 6.59
N GLU A 834 -24.09 56.35 6.30
CA GLU A 834 -22.82 56.28 5.52
C GLU A 834 -21.82 55.33 6.18
N GLY A 835 -21.48 54.24 5.46
CA GLY A 835 -20.45 53.33 5.87
C GLY A 835 -20.90 51.98 6.47
N LYS A 836 -22.20 51.64 6.40
CA LYS A 836 -22.74 50.34 6.81
C LYS A 836 -23.57 49.67 5.71
N LEU A 837 -23.58 48.36 5.71
CA LEU A 837 -24.52 47.53 4.93
C LEU A 837 -25.69 47.14 5.83
N GLU A 838 -26.88 47.05 5.26
CA GLU A 838 -28.09 46.59 5.92
C GLU A 838 -28.61 45.31 5.26
N LEU A 839 -29.16 44.42 6.06
CA LEU A 839 -29.81 43.22 5.62
C LEU A 839 -31.32 43.41 5.63
N LYS A 840 -31.95 43.29 4.48
CA LYS A 840 -33.41 43.24 4.33
C LYS A 840 -33.85 41.81 4.11
N VAL A 841 -34.82 41.34 4.90
CA VAL A 841 -35.38 40.00 4.78
C VAL A 841 -36.66 40.11 3.96
N ASP A 842 -36.66 39.47 2.77
CA ASP A 842 -37.86 39.33 1.95
C ASP A 842 -38.53 38.00 2.32
N GLN A 843 -39.60 38.10 3.12
CA GLN A 843 -40.33 36.93 3.64
C GLN A 843 -41.11 36.30 2.48
N LYS A 844 -40.93 35.02 2.27
CA LYS A 844 -41.74 34.24 1.33
C LYS A 844 -43.16 34.18 1.86
N ILE A 845 -44.09 34.96 1.28
CA ILE A 845 -45.51 34.85 1.57
C ILE A 845 -45.95 33.43 1.17
N GLU A 846 -46.12 32.53 2.13
CA GLU A 846 -46.86 31.29 1.93
C GLU A 846 -48.25 31.65 1.43
N THR A 847 -48.47 31.55 0.13
CA THR A 847 -49.81 31.43 -0.41
C THR A 847 -50.41 30.14 0.11
N SER A 848 -51.11 30.23 1.23
CA SER A 848 -52.00 29.16 1.71
C SER A 848 -53.05 28.91 0.62
N SER A 849 -52.78 27.93 -0.23
CA SER A 849 -53.86 27.31 -1.01
C SER A 849 -54.69 26.44 -0.06
N LYS A 850 -55.74 27.09 0.48
CA LYS A 850 -56.94 26.37 0.88
C LYS A 850 -57.60 25.87 -0.42
N GLU A 851 -57.54 24.57 -0.63
CA GLU A 851 -58.64 23.75 -1.09
C GLU A 851 -58.26 22.25 -0.97
#